data_d06b221a3f545c0d3547b6c920315320
#
_entry.id   d06b221a3f545c0d3547b6c920315320
#
_cell.length_a   1.000
_cell.length_b   1.000
_cell.length_c   1.000
_cell.angle_alpha   90.00
_cell.angle_beta   90.00
_cell.angle_gamma   90.00
#
_symmetry.space_group_name_H-M   'P 1'
#
loop_
_entity.id
_entity.type
_entity.pdbx_description
1 polymer ?
#
loop_
_entity_poly.entity_id
_entity_poly.type
_entity_poly.pdbx_seq_one_letter_code
_entity_poly.pdbx_strand_id
1 'polypeptide(L)'
;MSTTIDPTPAEETIHGFARTAGDAPPAVGRDGEQSRARYPDEEGFAERDGQRLFYEVYGEGEQTVFLIPPWSIVHSRHWKMQIPYLARHFRVLVMDGLGNGRSSRCRDPRRYGAAPTALDCLAVMDATGTERAVVVGLSQGAQFLLEMAQQAPERVAGAVFMGSYFPYTPSHWSVLLNRRASQLFQRRMHVYRWWGHMNAMHWIQDYPVFIEWFISRCLPEPHSTKAIEDGVKWGLDTDAETLVATALGGFHHDRKTLRELARGVQCPALVIHGDRDKIAPFRDGRALAKLSGSPLEVVRGSGHLPHARKPVQVNLALRDFCEDTFERERTPRDPTVYRPDGRPRALYISSPIGLGHAQRDVAIARELRRLHPDLQIDWLAQDPVTRVLETEGERIHPASAHLANESRHIESESAEHDLHCFHALRRMDEIFAANFMLFHDVVREQRYDLWIGDEAWELDYYLHENPHERRVPFVWMTDFVGFLPVNGRDAREHLVTADYNADMIDHVAEHPEVRDLALFVGNPEDIVAERLGPELPMIRDWTERNFEFTGYVTGFDPAQLGDRAKLRDELGYREDERVCIVTVGGSGVGASLLRRVIAAFPQAKERVPDLRMIVVAGPRIDPASLPSHAGLEVVPYVHNLYRHLAACDLAVVQGGLTTSMELTAQKRPFLYFPLRHHFEQNFHVRHRLERYGAGRRMDFDDSPPELIAEAIAQEIGRDVNYRDVEADGAAHAARRIAELL
;
A
#
# COMPACT_ATOMS: atom_id res chain seq x y z
N MET A 1 38.51 0.82 -21.11
CA MET A 1 37.93 2.11 -20.70
C MET A 1 36.99 1.81 -19.56
N SER A 2 37.43 2.14 -18.36
CA SER A 2 36.67 1.93 -17.11
C SER A 2 35.80 3.17 -16.92
N THR A 3 34.51 3.02 -17.07
CA THR A 3 33.53 4.02 -16.64
C THR A 3 33.26 3.76 -15.16
N THR A 4 33.88 4.52 -14.31
CA THR A 4 33.51 4.70 -12.91
C THR A 4 32.11 5.35 -12.90
N ILE A 5 31.11 4.61 -12.47
CA ILE A 5 29.80 5.16 -12.13
C ILE A 5 29.97 5.84 -10.76
N ASP A 6 29.78 7.15 -10.74
CA ASP A 6 29.80 7.99 -9.54
C ASP A 6 28.62 7.55 -8.63
N PRO A 7 28.85 7.17 -7.37
CA PRO A 7 27.78 6.71 -6.46
C PRO A 7 26.89 7.84 -5.90
N THR A 8 27.15 9.08 -6.24
CA THR A 8 26.48 10.25 -5.66
C THR A 8 25.01 10.50 -6.09
N PRO A 9 24.47 9.98 -7.21
CA PRO A 9 23.06 10.24 -7.55
C PRO A 9 22.04 9.38 -6.79
N ALA A 10 22.45 8.23 -6.22
CA ALA A 10 21.49 7.31 -5.60
C ALA A 10 21.12 7.70 -4.15
N GLU A 11 22.01 8.37 -3.43
CA GLU A 11 21.72 8.85 -2.07
C GLU A 11 20.83 10.10 -2.07
N GLU A 12 21.00 11.01 -3.03
CA GLU A 12 20.17 12.21 -3.11
C GLU A 12 18.71 11.93 -3.47
N THR A 13 18.43 10.87 -4.25
CA THR A 13 17.05 10.53 -4.65
C THR A 13 16.26 9.84 -3.52
N ILE A 14 16.95 9.23 -2.54
CA ILE A 14 16.30 8.61 -1.34
C ILE A 14 16.04 9.66 -0.25
N HIS A 15 16.81 10.75 -0.21
CA HIS A 15 16.67 11.81 0.80
C HIS A 15 15.84 13.02 0.37
N GLY A 16 15.28 13.04 -0.85
CA GLY A 16 14.50 14.15 -1.40
C GLY A 16 13.18 14.45 -0.69
N PHE A 17 12.81 13.72 0.35
CA PHE A 17 11.64 13.96 1.20
C PHE A 17 12.02 14.30 2.64
N ALA A 18 13.00 15.16 2.84
CA ALA A 18 13.31 15.69 4.17
C ALA A 18 12.14 16.59 4.62
N ARG A 19 11.41 16.13 5.63
CA ARG A 19 10.37 16.91 6.32
C ARG A 19 10.97 18.18 6.91
N THR A 20 10.33 19.32 6.65
CA THR A 20 10.56 20.49 7.49
C THR A 20 9.95 20.21 8.87
N ALA A 21 10.77 20.26 9.90
CA ALA A 21 10.35 20.05 11.28
C ALA A 21 9.34 21.13 11.68
N GLY A 22 8.07 20.80 11.79
CA GLY A 22 7.07 21.74 12.32
C GLY A 22 5.62 21.34 12.13
N ASP A 23 5.23 20.65 11.06
CA ASP A 23 3.81 20.54 10.67
C ASP A 23 3.31 19.08 10.46
N ALA A 24 4.04 18.06 10.89
CA ALA A 24 3.56 16.69 10.79
C ALA A 24 2.92 16.25 12.12
N PRO A 25 1.76 15.55 12.09
CA PRO A 25 1.32 14.80 13.26
C PRO A 25 2.45 13.83 13.66
N PRO A 26 2.57 13.45 14.94
CA PRO A 26 3.67 12.62 15.40
C PRO A 26 3.76 11.40 14.51
N ALA A 27 4.83 11.31 13.73
CA ALA A 27 5.10 10.17 12.89
C ALA A 27 5.35 8.99 13.83
N VAL A 28 4.41 8.08 13.86
CA VAL A 28 4.60 6.77 14.49
C VAL A 28 5.35 5.93 13.46
N GLY A 29 6.62 6.21 13.28
CA GLY A 29 7.52 5.55 12.35
C GLY A 29 8.90 6.21 12.40
N ARG A 30 9.93 5.48 12.04
CA ARG A 30 11.29 6.02 11.93
C ARG A 30 11.42 6.91 10.69
N ASP A 31 12.30 7.90 10.75
CA ASP A 31 12.66 8.69 9.57
C ASP A 31 13.01 7.77 8.40
N GLY A 32 12.31 7.94 7.28
CA GLY A 32 12.48 7.16 6.06
C GLY A 32 11.84 5.76 6.02
N GLU A 33 11.20 5.29 7.09
CA GLU A 33 10.38 4.07 7.05
C GLU A 33 9.01 4.39 6.45
N GLN A 34 8.48 3.50 5.58
CA GLN A 34 7.10 3.62 5.09
C GLN A 34 6.10 3.45 6.23
N SER A 35 4.92 4.02 6.09
CA SER A 35 3.83 3.82 7.05
C SER A 35 3.49 2.35 7.17
N ARG A 36 3.25 1.90 8.39
CA ARG A 36 2.86 0.53 8.69
C ARG A 36 1.33 0.38 8.64
N ALA A 37 0.85 -0.76 8.22
CA ALA A 37 -0.56 -1.12 8.35
C ALA A 37 -0.97 -1.28 9.83
N ARG A 38 -0.05 -1.78 10.65
CA ARG A 38 -0.18 -1.89 12.11
C ARG A 38 1.14 -1.55 12.79
N TYR A 39 1.07 -0.75 13.86
CA TYR A 39 2.20 -0.43 14.73
C TYR A 39 2.25 -1.39 15.92
N PRO A 40 3.43 -1.65 16.52
CA PRO A 40 3.55 -2.51 17.66
C PRO A 40 2.82 -1.94 18.88
N ASP A 41 2.21 -2.84 19.67
CA ASP A 41 1.60 -2.50 20.95
C ASP A 41 2.68 -2.40 22.05
N GLU A 42 3.79 -3.13 21.90
CA GLU A 42 4.98 -3.09 22.76
C GLU A 42 6.25 -3.25 21.92
N GLU A 43 7.32 -2.56 22.28
CA GLU A 43 8.66 -2.79 21.74
C GLU A 43 9.71 -2.75 22.86
N GLY A 44 10.80 -3.52 22.70
CA GLY A 44 11.82 -3.57 23.71
C GLY A 44 13.09 -4.30 23.27
N PHE A 45 13.91 -4.60 24.25
CA PHE A 45 15.16 -5.34 24.06
C PHE A 45 15.29 -6.47 25.08
N ALA A 46 15.57 -7.66 24.58
CA ALA A 46 16.10 -8.74 25.41
C ALA A 46 17.63 -8.64 25.44
N GLU A 47 18.23 -8.97 26.58
CA GLU A 47 19.68 -8.99 26.74
C GLU A 47 20.20 -10.42 26.90
N ARG A 48 21.19 -10.80 26.08
CA ARG A 48 21.88 -12.08 26.22
C ARG A 48 23.38 -11.96 25.89
N ASP A 49 24.24 -12.39 26.82
CA ASP A 49 25.70 -12.36 26.66
C ASP A 49 26.24 -10.98 26.23
N GLY A 50 25.71 -9.90 26.81
CA GLY A 50 26.11 -8.53 26.53
C GLY A 50 25.63 -7.97 25.17
N GLN A 51 24.72 -8.68 24.48
CA GLN A 51 24.08 -8.22 23.25
C GLN A 51 22.62 -7.90 23.51
N ARG A 52 22.13 -6.84 22.83
CA ARG A 52 20.73 -6.41 22.89
C ARG A 52 20.01 -6.89 21.63
N LEU A 53 18.90 -7.56 21.82
CA LEU A 53 18.04 -8.14 20.78
C LEU A 53 16.71 -7.40 20.78
N PHE A 54 16.46 -6.67 19.72
CA PHE A 54 15.23 -5.87 19.56
C PHE A 54 14.04 -6.77 19.24
N TYR A 55 12.90 -6.49 19.86
CA TYR A 55 11.63 -7.15 19.57
C TYR A 55 10.47 -6.19 19.52
N GLU A 56 9.40 -6.61 18.84
CA GLU A 56 8.12 -5.95 18.80
C GLU A 56 7.02 -6.98 19.08
N VAL A 57 5.96 -6.55 19.79
CA VAL A 57 4.78 -7.34 20.10
C VAL A 57 3.55 -6.67 19.53
N TYR A 58 2.67 -7.45 18.91
CA TYR A 58 1.44 -6.98 18.31
C TYR A 58 0.28 -7.85 18.78
N GLY A 59 -0.86 -7.20 19.12
CA GLY A 59 -2.03 -7.90 19.62
C GLY A 59 -1.86 -8.43 21.04
N GLU A 60 -2.92 -9.02 21.54
CA GLU A 60 -3.03 -9.52 22.91
C GLU A 60 -3.43 -11.00 22.92
N GLY A 61 -3.30 -11.64 24.07
CA GLY A 61 -3.74 -13.01 24.31
C GLY A 61 -2.60 -14.00 24.58
N GLU A 62 -2.98 -15.21 24.95
CA GLU A 62 -2.02 -16.28 25.34
C GLU A 62 -1.45 -17.02 24.13
N GLN A 63 -2.22 -17.10 23.03
CA GLN A 63 -1.82 -17.80 21.81
C GLN A 63 -0.87 -16.94 20.98
N THR A 64 0.40 -17.23 21.09
CA THR A 64 1.45 -16.43 20.44
C THR A 64 1.98 -17.10 19.18
N VAL A 65 2.13 -16.30 18.10
CA VAL A 65 2.87 -16.64 16.89
C VAL A 65 4.18 -15.87 16.92
N PHE A 66 5.31 -16.57 16.90
CA PHE A 66 6.63 -15.96 16.92
C PHE A 66 7.28 -16.07 15.55
N LEU A 67 7.44 -14.93 14.88
CA LEU A 67 8.11 -14.80 13.59
C LEU A 67 9.59 -14.54 13.82
N ILE A 68 10.41 -15.59 13.74
CA ILE A 68 11.84 -15.50 14.04
C ILE A 68 12.65 -14.98 12.85
N PRO A 69 13.86 -14.40 13.10
CA PRO A 69 14.68 -13.85 12.03
C PRO A 69 15.18 -14.96 11.09
N PRO A 70 15.40 -14.63 9.80
CA PRO A 70 16.18 -15.46 8.89
C PRO A 70 17.69 -15.18 9.07
N TRP A 71 18.48 -15.31 8.00
CA TRP A 71 19.83 -14.77 7.98
C TRP A 71 19.81 -13.25 8.22
N SER A 72 20.76 -12.72 9.01
CA SER A 72 20.84 -11.30 9.39
C SER A 72 21.11 -10.33 8.22
N ILE A 73 20.78 -10.71 6.99
CA ILE A 73 20.78 -9.84 5.80
C ILE A 73 19.53 -8.98 5.74
N VAL A 74 18.45 -9.38 6.43
CA VAL A 74 17.23 -8.58 6.62
C VAL A 74 16.79 -8.64 8.07
N HIS A 75 16.00 -7.66 8.50
CA HIS A 75 15.42 -7.58 9.84
C HIS A 75 13.91 -7.88 9.84
N SER A 76 13.25 -7.83 10.99
CA SER A 76 11.85 -8.24 11.22
C SER A 76 10.83 -7.66 10.24
N ARG A 77 11.11 -6.51 9.61
CA ARG A 77 10.20 -5.91 8.62
C ARG A 77 9.98 -6.74 7.37
N HIS A 78 10.75 -7.78 7.11
CA HIS A 78 10.43 -8.70 6.02
C HIS A 78 9.11 -9.45 6.25
N TRP A 79 8.59 -9.48 7.49
CA TRP A 79 7.29 -10.04 7.87
C TRP A 79 6.12 -9.04 7.74
N LYS A 80 6.33 -7.85 7.19
CA LYS A 80 5.33 -6.76 7.13
C LYS A 80 3.97 -7.19 6.56
N MET A 81 3.94 -8.16 5.64
CA MET A 81 2.71 -8.66 5.03
C MET A 81 1.95 -9.66 5.91
N GLN A 82 2.60 -10.23 6.94
CA GLN A 82 2.02 -11.22 7.85
C GLN A 82 1.55 -10.60 9.16
N ILE A 83 2.34 -9.67 9.68
CA ILE A 83 2.12 -9.05 11.01
C ILE A 83 0.70 -8.49 11.15
N PRO A 84 0.19 -7.62 10.27
CA PRO A 84 -1.12 -6.99 10.46
C PRO A 84 -2.26 -8.01 10.50
N TYR A 85 -2.19 -9.02 9.64
CA TYR A 85 -3.21 -10.06 9.57
C TYR A 85 -3.18 -10.98 10.78
N LEU A 86 -2.02 -11.55 11.09
CA LEU A 86 -1.88 -12.49 12.22
C LEU A 86 -2.22 -11.81 13.56
N ALA A 87 -1.85 -10.54 13.72
CA ALA A 87 -2.12 -9.77 14.92
C ALA A 87 -3.61 -9.42 15.16
N ARG A 88 -4.49 -9.70 14.19
CA ARG A 88 -5.95 -9.67 14.38
C ARG A 88 -6.48 -10.93 15.05
N HIS A 89 -5.74 -12.02 14.99
CA HIS A 89 -6.17 -13.33 15.44
C HIS A 89 -5.36 -13.87 16.62
N PHE A 90 -4.09 -13.47 16.73
CA PHE A 90 -3.13 -13.98 17.69
C PHE A 90 -2.29 -12.84 18.25
N ARG A 91 -1.64 -13.08 19.37
CA ARG A 91 -0.50 -12.27 19.79
C ARG A 91 0.69 -12.61 18.88
N VAL A 92 1.29 -11.60 18.25
CA VAL A 92 2.43 -11.78 17.34
C VAL A 92 3.68 -11.19 17.96
N LEU A 93 4.71 -12.00 18.08
CA LEU A 93 6.05 -11.61 18.50
C LEU A 93 6.97 -11.63 17.28
N VAL A 94 7.75 -10.58 17.10
CA VAL A 94 8.81 -10.53 16.09
C VAL A 94 10.09 -10.01 16.70
N MET A 95 11.24 -10.34 16.12
CA MET A 95 12.53 -9.82 16.57
C MET A 95 13.47 -9.54 15.41
N ASP A 96 14.34 -8.56 15.59
CA ASP A 96 15.50 -8.37 14.73
C ASP A 96 16.60 -9.35 15.14
N GLY A 97 17.12 -10.09 14.18
CA GLY A 97 18.26 -10.96 14.41
C GLY A 97 19.51 -10.18 14.84
N LEU A 98 20.36 -10.78 15.65
CA LEU A 98 21.66 -10.19 15.96
C LEU A 98 22.39 -9.83 14.65
N GLY A 99 22.85 -8.60 14.55
CA GLY A 99 23.59 -8.13 13.38
C GLY A 99 22.79 -7.28 12.39
N ASN A 100 21.48 -7.11 12.54
CA ASN A 100 20.69 -6.24 11.67
C ASN A 100 19.61 -5.49 12.46
N GLY A 101 18.94 -4.55 11.80
CA GLY A 101 17.86 -3.74 12.36
C GLY A 101 18.31 -2.95 13.60
N ARG A 102 17.53 -3.05 14.67
CA ARG A 102 17.80 -2.40 15.97
C ARG A 102 18.61 -3.28 16.93
N SER A 103 18.83 -4.55 16.60
CA SER A 103 19.65 -5.44 17.41
C SER A 103 21.14 -5.07 17.32
N SER A 104 21.92 -5.48 18.32
CA SER A 104 23.37 -5.24 18.38
C SER A 104 24.08 -5.83 17.16
N ARG A 105 25.09 -5.13 16.67
CA ARG A 105 25.99 -5.58 15.61
C ARG A 105 27.23 -6.21 16.20
N CYS A 106 27.26 -7.54 16.27
CA CYS A 106 28.37 -8.31 16.80
C CYS A 106 29.28 -8.78 15.65
N ARG A 107 30.61 -8.63 15.78
CA ARG A 107 31.59 -9.09 14.80
C ARG A 107 32.27 -10.41 15.20
N ASP A 108 31.86 -11.03 16.31
CA ASP A 108 32.35 -12.35 16.70
C ASP A 108 31.52 -13.46 16.00
N PRO A 109 32.10 -14.23 15.07
CA PRO A 109 31.39 -15.29 14.37
C PRO A 109 30.78 -16.35 15.30
N ARG A 110 31.35 -16.57 16.49
CA ARG A 110 30.85 -17.57 17.44
C ARG A 110 29.47 -17.22 18.00
N ARG A 111 29.03 -15.97 17.88
CA ARG A 111 27.70 -15.50 18.29
C ARG A 111 26.60 -15.83 17.28
N TYR A 112 27.00 -16.23 16.08
CA TYR A 112 26.10 -16.59 15.00
C TYR A 112 26.07 -18.10 14.78
N GLY A 113 25.03 -18.58 14.15
CA GLY A 113 24.79 -20.00 13.91
C GLY A 113 23.46 -20.46 14.51
N ALA A 114 23.07 -21.70 14.21
CA ALA A 114 21.74 -22.15 14.55
C ALA A 114 21.49 -22.20 16.07
N ALA A 115 22.39 -22.83 16.84
CA ALA A 115 22.21 -22.97 18.28
C ALA A 115 22.31 -21.64 19.06
N PRO A 116 23.30 -20.75 18.81
CA PRO A 116 23.31 -19.43 19.45
C PRO A 116 22.08 -18.59 19.15
N THR A 117 21.58 -18.59 17.90
CA THR A 117 20.39 -17.82 17.52
C THR A 117 19.10 -18.41 18.10
N ALA A 118 19.02 -19.73 18.23
CA ALA A 118 17.90 -20.37 18.96
C ALA A 118 17.84 -19.90 20.42
N LEU A 119 18.98 -19.77 21.10
CA LEU A 119 19.05 -19.20 22.45
C LEU A 119 18.68 -17.70 22.49
N ASP A 120 19.02 -16.94 21.44
CA ASP A 120 18.59 -15.53 21.31
C ASP A 120 17.06 -15.44 21.18
N CYS A 121 16.43 -16.33 20.39
CA CYS A 121 14.98 -16.42 20.27
C CYS A 121 14.31 -16.76 21.61
N LEU A 122 14.86 -17.74 22.36
CA LEU A 122 14.37 -18.10 23.69
C LEU A 122 14.49 -16.94 24.68
N ALA A 123 15.59 -16.19 24.65
CA ALA A 123 15.78 -15.00 25.50
C ALA A 123 14.74 -13.91 25.20
N VAL A 124 14.34 -13.73 23.94
CA VAL A 124 13.26 -12.81 23.58
C VAL A 124 11.91 -13.33 24.08
N MET A 125 11.64 -14.64 23.99
CA MET A 125 10.42 -15.23 24.59
C MET A 125 10.39 -14.98 26.11
N ASP A 126 11.51 -15.14 26.80
CA ASP A 126 11.60 -14.90 28.25
C ASP A 126 11.35 -13.43 28.60
N ALA A 127 11.96 -12.49 27.84
CA ALA A 127 11.81 -11.05 28.05
C ALA A 127 10.36 -10.58 27.83
N THR A 128 9.60 -11.26 26.98
CA THR A 128 8.20 -10.93 26.65
C THR A 128 7.17 -11.78 27.41
N GLY A 129 7.60 -12.60 28.38
CA GLY A 129 6.73 -13.50 29.13
C GLY A 129 6.02 -14.55 28.26
N THR A 130 6.59 -14.87 27.09
CA THR A 130 6.01 -15.84 26.16
C THR A 130 6.44 -17.25 26.59
N GLU A 131 5.56 -17.99 27.24
CA GLU A 131 5.89 -19.35 27.69
C GLU A 131 6.00 -20.33 26.51
N ARG A 132 5.08 -20.25 25.56
CA ARG A 132 4.99 -21.15 24.41
C ARG A 132 4.44 -20.44 23.19
N ALA A 133 4.95 -20.76 21.97
CA ALA A 133 4.51 -20.15 20.73
C ALA A 133 4.48 -21.12 19.56
N VAL A 134 3.64 -20.85 18.56
CA VAL A 134 3.86 -21.31 17.18
C VAL A 134 4.99 -20.49 16.61
N VAL A 135 6.09 -21.14 16.22
CA VAL A 135 7.29 -20.47 15.73
C VAL A 135 7.40 -20.61 14.22
N VAL A 136 7.60 -19.51 13.52
CA VAL A 136 7.73 -19.46 12.06
C VAL A 136 9.14 -19.01 11.67
N GLY A 137 9.87 -19.88 10.97
CA GLY A 137 11.25 -19.65 10.55
C GLY A 137 11.41 -19.62 9.03
N LEU A 138 11.86 -18.49 8.51
CA LEU A 138 12.21 -18.33 7.08
C LEU A 138 13.67 -18.66 6.82
N SER A 139 13.97 -19.36 5.72
CA SER A 139 15.35 -19.58 5.25
C SER A 139 16.24 -20.23 6.34
N GLN A 140 17.29 -19.55 6.80
CA GLN A 140 18.11 -20.01 7.95
C GLN A 140 17.30 -20.14 9.25
N GLY A 141 16.22 -19.37 9.40
CA GLY A 141 15.30 -19.51 10.52
C GLY A 141 14.76 -20.94 10.69
N ALA A 142 14.73 -21.73 9.61
CA ALA A 142 14.40 -23.15 9.70
C ALA A 142 15.40 -23.94 10.56
N GLN A 143 16.70 -23.64 10.49
CA GLN A 143 17.70 -24.29 11.34
C GLN A 143 17.64 -23.79 12.79
N PHE A 144 17.36 -22.51 12.98
CA PHE A 144 17.16 -21.92 14.31
C PHE A 144 15.96 -22.58 15.02
N LEU A 145 14.86 -22.75 14.29
CA LEU A 145 13.66 -23.41 14.78
C LEU A 145 13.90 -24.91 15.09
N LEU A 146 14.66 -25.62 14.26
CA LEU A 146 15.05 -27.00 14.54
C LEU A 146 15.84 -27.10 15.85
N GLU A 147 16.75 -26.17 16.10
CA GLU A 147 17.50 -26.10 17.37
C GLU A 147 16.60 -25.75 18.56
N MET A 148 15.68 -24.79 18.40
CA MET A 148 14.70 -24.45 19.45
C MET A 148 13.85 -25.68 19.82
N ALA A 149 13.32 -26.39 18.81
CA ALA A 149 12.49 -27.57 19.01
C ALA A 149 13.27 -28.74 19.69
N GLN A 150 14.59 -28.77 19.54
CA GLN A 150 15.45 -29.74 20.19
C GLN A 150 15.85 -29.32 21.62
N GLN A 151 16.18 -28.04 21.83
CA GLN A 151 16.72 -27.53 23.10
C GLN A 151 15.62 -27.23 24.13
N ALA A 152 14.44 -26.78 23.65
CA ALA A 152 13.31 -26.37 24.47
C ALA A 152 11.96 -26.78 23.81
N PRO A 153 11.70 -28.09 23.65
CA PRO A 153 10.52 -28.58 22.95
C PRO A 153 9.20 -28.09 23.56
N GLU A 154 9.17 -27.87 24.89
CA GLU A 154 8.01 -27.34 25.62
C GLU A 154 7.68 -25.89 25.24
N ARG A 155 8.65 -25.13 24.72
CA ARG A 155 8.47 -23.72 24.31
C ARG A 155 7.88 -23.60 22.88
N VAL A 156 7.93 -24.68 22.08
CA VAL A 156 7.47 -24.70 20.69
C VAL A 156 6.13 -25.41 20.59
N ALA A 157 5.04 -24.67 20.46
CA ALA A 157 3.68 -25.20 20.29
C ALA A 157 3.50 -25.85 18.92
N GLY A 158 4.05 -25.22 17.88
CA GLY A 158 4.07 -25.70 16.51
C GLY A 158 5.22 -25.07 15.74
N ALA A 159 5.67 -25.70 14.66
CA ALA A 159 6.82 -25.28 13.88
C ALA A 159 6.45 -25.06 12.41
N VAL A 160 6.66 -23.85 11.88
CA VAL A 160 6.48 -23.57 10.46
C VAL A 160 7.83 -23.25 9.81
N PHE A 161 8.21 -24.07 8.84
CA PHE A 161 9.46 -23.99 8.10
C PHE A 161 9.19 -23.40 6.72
N MET A 162 9.59 -22.15 6.46
CA MET A 162 9.31 -21.45 5.21
C MET A 162 10.56 -21.22 4.38
N GLY A 163 10.53 -21.51 3.06
CA GLY A 163 11.68 -21.31 2.17
C GLY A 163 12.98 -21.88 2.75
N SER A 164 12.90 -23.07 3.35
CA SER A 164 13.84 -23.57 4.34
C SER A 164 15.26 -23.76 3.78
N TYR A 165 16.22 -23.06 4.34
CA TYR A 165 17.63 -23.34 4.09
C TYR A 165 18.02 -24.62 4.87
N PHE A 166 17.88 -25.75 4.16
CA PHE A 166 18.11 -27.09 4.70
C PHE A 166 19.03 -27.85 3.73
N PRO A 167 20.35 -27.60 3.77
CA PRO A 167 21.32 -28.09 2.78
C PRO A 167 21.54 -29.60 2.93
N TYR A 168 20.49 -30.37 2.72
CA TYR A 168 20.48 -31.82 2.90
C TYR A 168 20.83 -32.59 1.62
N THR A 169 20.49 -32.08 0.45
CA THR A 169 20.72 -32.79 -0.81
C THR A 169 22.14 -32.55 -1.34
N PRO A 170 22.79 -33.58 -1.96
CA PRO A 170 24.21 -33.49 -2.40
C PRO A 170 24.50 -32.41 -3.45
N SER A 171 23.49 -32.01 -4.19
CA SER A 171 23.61 -31.01 -5.27
C SER A 171 23.41 -29.56 -4.77
N HIS A 172 23.21 -29.37 -3.49
CA HIS A 172 23.15 -28.02 -2.94
C HIS A 172 24.55 -27.38 -2.97
N TRP A 173 24.66 -26.17 -3.48
CA TRP A 173 25.93 -25.46 -3.60
C TRP A 173 26.66 -25.32 -2.26
N SER A 174 25.93 -25.21 -1.14
CA SER A 174 26.48 -25.13 0.22
C SER A 174 27.21 -26.40 0.64
N VAL A 175 26.80 -27.59 0.12
CA VAL A 175 27.50 -28.84 0.37
C VAL A 175 28.86 -28.88 -0.31
N LEU A 176 28.98 -28.28 -1.50
CA LEU A 176 30.24 -28.09 -2.20
C LEU A 176 31.14 -27.09 -1.48
N LEU A 177 30.56 -26.17 -0.73
CA LEU A 177 31.26 -25.13 0.00
C LEU A 177 31.79 -25.60 1.36
N ASN A 178 31.26 -26.69 1.97
CA ASN A 178 31.48 -27.06 3.37
C ASN A 178 32.89 -27.48 3.81
N ARG A 179 33.84 -27.75 2.93
CA ARG A 179 35.24 -28.06 3.34
C ARG A 179 36.31 -27.12 2.76
N ARG A 180 36.01 -26.46 1.65
CA ARG A 180 36.91 -25.49 1.03
C ARG A 180 36.29 -24.06 1.04
N ALA A 181 35.09 -23.94 1.51
CA ALA A 181 34.26 -22.76 1.39
C ALA A 181 34.76 -21.62 2.25
N SER A 182 35.18 -21.87 3.51
CA SER A 182 35.71 -20.79 4.35
C SER A 182 36.96 -20.13 3.75
N GLN A 183 37.79 -20.93 3.07
CA GLN A 183 38.97 -20.40 2.37
C GLN A 183 38.61 -19.69 1.07
N LEU A 184 37.65 -20.21 0.30
CA LEU A 184 37.17 -19.58 -0.94
C LEU A 184 36.33 -18.33 -0.64
N PHE A 185 35.53 -18.38 0.42
CA PHE A 185 34.72 -17.24 0.87
C PHE A 185 35.57 -16.03 1.21
N GLN A 186 36.73 -16.21 1.83
CA GLN A 186 37.64 -15.15 2.21
C GLN A 186 38.72 -14.85 1.15
N ARG A 187 38.76 -15.63 0.08
CA ARG A 187 39.78 -15.46 -0.96
C ARG A 187 39.44 -14.30 -1.88
N ARG A 188 40.36 -13.35 -2.05
CA ARG A 188 40.22 -12.28 -3.05
C ARG A 188 40.19 -12.87 -4.46
N MET A 189 39.18 -12.53 -5.25
CA MET A 189 39.02 -12.89 -6.64
C MET A 189 39.17 -11.64 -7.53
N HIS A 190 39.60 -11.82 -8.78
CA HIS A 190 39.71 -10.73 -9.75
C HIS A 190 38.37 -10.30 -10.34
N VAL A 191 37.42 -11.26 -10.41
CA VAL A 191 36.07 -11.05 -10.96
C VAL A 191 35.09 -11.86 -10.14
N TYR A 192 33.99 -11.23 -9.74
CA TYR A 192 32.89 -11.86 -9.05
C TYR A 192 31.73 -12.06 -10.04
N ARG A 193 31.40 -13.31 -10.34
CA ARG A 193 30.32 -13.69 -11.25
C ARG A 193 29.51 -14.82 -10.64
N TRP A 194 28.19 -14.85 -10.92
CA TRP A 194 27.30 -15.88 -10.42
C TRP A 194 27.38 -15.99 -8.88
N TRP A 195 27.53 -17.19 -8.36
CA TRP A 195 27.71 -17.43 -6.91
C TRP A 195 29.06 -16.95 -6.36
N GLY A 196 29.94 -16.44 -7.19
CA GLY A 196 31.15 -15.74 -6.74
C GLY A 196 30.87 -14.44 -6.01
N HIS A 197 29.66 -13.87 -6.13
CA HIS A 197 29.22 -12.76 -5.30
C HIS A 197 29.08 -13.14 -3.80
N MET A 198 28.91 -14.45 -3.48
CA MET A 198 28.96 -14.97 -2.11
C MET A 198 30.41 -15.04 -1.61
N ASN A 199 31.04 -13.90 -1.40
CA ASN A 199 32.46 -13.79 -1.03
C ASN A 199 32.69 -12.57 -0.12
N ALA A 200 33.36 -12.77 1.02
CA ALA A 200 33.61 -11.74 2.02
C ALA A 200 34.36 -10.52 1.46
N MET A 201 35.37 -10.76 0.59
CA MET A 201 36.16 -9.66 0.02
C MET A 201 35.32 -8.82 -0.95
N HIS A 202 34.37 -9.45 -1.67
CA HIS A 202 33.43 -8.73 -2.50
C HIS A 202 32.46 -7.90 -1.64
N TRP A 203 31.93 -8.46 -0.55
CA TRP A 203 31.04 -7.74 0.36
C TRP A 203 31.69 -6.51 0.97
N ILE A 204 32.95 -6.65 1.45
CA ILE A 204 33.71 -5.53 2.00
C ILE A 204 34.01 -4.47 0.92
N GLN A 205 34.20 -4.88 -0.32
CA GLN A 205 34.57 -3.99 -1.42
C GLN A 205 33.37 -3.28 -2.03
N ASP A 206 32.21 -3.95 -2.13
CA ASP A 206 31.03 -3.47 -2.86
C ASP A 206 29.75 -4.09 -2.29
N TYR A 207 29.45 -3.69 -1.05
CA TYR A 207 28.33 -4.23 -0.27
C TYR A 207 26.96 -4.03 -0.93
N PRO A 208 26.62 -2.82 -1.44
CA PRO A 208 25.31 -2.59 -2.06
C PRO A 208 25.08 -3.49 -3.29
N VAL A 209 26.07 -3.67 -4.15
CA VAL A 209 25.95 -4.54 -5.31
C VAL A 209 25.72 -6.02 -4.92
N PHE A 210 26.35 -6.47 -3.83
CA PHE A 210 26.08 -7.79 -3.30
C PHE A 210 24.63 -7.92 -2.80
N ILE A 211 24.15 -6.94 -2.02
CA ILE A 211 22.79 -6.96 -1.47
C ILE A 211 21.77 -7.00 -2.60
N GLU A 212 21.88 -6.11 -3.59
CA GLU A 212 20.97 -6.08 -4.74
C GLU A 212 20.99 -7.41 -5.52
N TRP A 213 22.17 -7.95 -5.77
CA TRP A 213 22.32 -9.24 -6.44
C TRP A 213 21.64 -10.37 -5.66
N PHE A 214 21.83 -10.43 -4.33
CA PHE A 214 21.30 -11.50 -3.50
C PHE A 214 19.78 -11.42 -3.38
N ILE A 215 19.24 -10.24 -3.07
CA ILE A 215 17.80 -10.01 -2.92
C ILE A 215 17.07 -10.29 -4.25
N SER A 216 17.63 -9.86 -5.39
CA SER A 216 17.07 -10.17 -6.71
C SER A 216 17.04 -11.69 -7.02
N ARG A 217 17.93 -12.48 -6.40
CA ARG A 217 17.89 -13.94 -6.50
C ARG A 217 16.86 -14.59 -5.61
N CYS A 218 16.51 -13.94 -4.49
CA CYS A 218 15.45 -14.39 -3.62
C CYS A 218 14.06 -14.23 -4.26
N LEU A 219 13.91 -13.25 -5.16
CA LEU A 219 12.65 -12.81 -5.78
C LEU A 219 12.75 -12.93 -7.31
N PRO A 220 12.76 -14.16 -7.87
CA PRO A 220 12.89 -14.38 -9.31
C PRO A 220 11.58 -14.19 -10.09
N GLU A 221 10.47 -13.91 -9.42
CA GLU A 221 9.17 -13.65 -10.02
C GLU A 221 9.18 -12.33 -10.80
N PRO A 222 8.44 -12.21 -11.90
CA PRO A 222 8.25 -10.92 -12.57
C PRO A 222 7.62 -9.91 -11.61
N HIS A 223 7.72 -8.65 -11.92
CA HIS A 223 7.10 -7.53 -11.18
C HIS A 223 7.43 -7.50 -9.67
N SER A 224 8.65 -7.92 -9.30
CA SER A 224 9.11 -7.95 -7.92
C SER A 224 9.87 -6.69 -7.49
N THR A 225 9.83 -5.62 -8.28
CA THR A 225 10.64 -4.41 -8.07
C THR A 225 10.46 -3.80 -6.68
N LYS A 226 9.23 -3.76 -6.15
CA LYS A 226 8.96 -3.23 -4.80
C LYS A 226 9.56 -4.11 -3.70
N ALA A 227 9.34 -5.42 -3.77
CA ALA A 227 9.88 -6.35 -2.78
C ALA A 227 11.41 -6.40 -2.80
N ILE A 228 12.03 -6.25 -3.99
CA ILE A 228 13.48 -6.13 -4.13
C ILE A 228 13.98 -4.83 -3.49
N GLU A 229 13.35 -3.68 -3.75
CA GLU A 229 13.70 -2.40 -3.13
C GLU A 229 13.67 -2.48 -1.60
N ASP A 230 12.62 -3.05 -1.03
CA ASP A 230 12.49 -3.22 0.42
C ASP A 230 13.59 -4.13 0.98
N GLY A 231 13.82 -5.29 0.35
CA GLY A 231 14.86 -6.21 0.78
C GLY A 231 16.26 -5.61 0.70
N VAL A 232 16.54 -4.82 -0.35
CA VAL A 232 17.81 -4.08 -0.49
C VAL A 232 17.96 -3.04 0.63
N LYS A 233 16.91 -2.25 0.90
CA LYS A 233 16.91 -1.26 1.98
C LYS A 233 17.21 -1.91 3.33
N TRP A 234 16.53 -3.00 3.67
CA TRP A 234 16.77 -3.74 4.92
C TRP A 234 18.16 -4.37 4.97
N GLY A 235 18.70 -4.80 3.82
CA GLY A 235 20.06 -5.33 3.72
C GLY A 235 21.14 -4.28 3.95
N LEU A 236 20.86 -3.02 3.61
CA LEU A 236 21.74 -1.89 3.84
C LEU A 236 21.69 -1.33 5.27
N ASP A 237 20.75 -1.79 6.09
CA ASP A 237 20.68 -1.44 7.52
C ASP A 237 21.76 -2.13 8.37
N THR A 238 22.51 -3.07 7.80
CA THR A 238 23.72 -3.65 8.43
C THR A 238 24.97 -3.33 7.61
N ASP A 239 26.13 -3.77 8.07
CA ASP A 239 27.43 -3.55 7.41
C ASP A 239 28.06 -4.86 6.92
N ALA A 240 28.99 -4.72 5.96
CA ALA A 240 29.68 -5.85 5.35
C ALA A 240 30.43 -6.73 6.34
N GLU A 241 31.13 -6.15 7.31
CA GLU A 241 31.92 -6.88 8.29
C GLU A 241 31.04 -7.67 9.25
N THR A 242 29.91 -7.08 9.68
CA THR A 242 28.91 -7.78 10.49
C THR A 242 28.34 -8.94 9.70
N LEU A 243 27.95 -8.74 8.41
CA LEU A 243 27.41 -9.81 7.58
C LEU A 243 28.44 -10.92 7.30
N VAL A 244 29.73 -10.58 7.14
CA VAL A 244 30.82 -11.57 7.03
C VAL A 244 30.90 -12.41 8.33
N ALA A 245 30.78 -11.80 9.51
CA ALA A 245 30.77 -12.54 10.76
C ALA A 245 29.61 -13.53 10.85
N THR A 246 28.40 -13.13 10.41
CA THR A 246 27.23 -14.02 10.36
C THR A 246 27.46 -15.23 9.45
N ALA A 247 28.07 -15.00 8.27
CA ALA A 247 28.35 -16.08 7.32
C ALA A 247 29.42 -17.05 7.83
N LEU A 248 30.42 -16.57 8.56
CA LEU A 248 31.46 -17.40 9.17
C LEU A 248 30.96 -18.26 10.32
N GLY A 249 29.93 -17.79 11.05
CA GLY A 249 29.32 -18.50 12.19
C GLY A 249 28.18 -19.45 11.82
N GLY A 250 27.46 -19.16 10.74
CA GLY A 250 26.10 -19.64 10.54
C GLY A 250 25.83 -20.88 9.71
N PHE A 251 26.79 -21.42 8.92
CA PHE A 251 26.46 -22.37 7.84
C PHE A 251 26.83 -23.83 8.11
N HIS A 252 26.88 -24.32 9.33
CA HIS A 252 27.73 -25.47 9.63
C HIS A 252 27.08 -26.76 10.14
N HIS A 253 25.74 -26.95 10.04
CA HIS A 253 25.19 -28.28 10.31
C HIS A 253 25.52 -29.25 9.18
N ASP A 254 26.12 -30.39 9.56
CA ASP A 254 26.30 -31.50 8.62
C ASP A 254 24.98 -32.23 8.36
N ARG A 255 24.97 -33.05 7.32
CA ARG A 255 23.76 -33.82 6.91
C ARG A 255 23.24 -34.78 7.97
N LYS A 256 24.10 -35.29 8.83
CA LYS A 256 23.72 -36.19 9.91
C LYS A 256 22.96 -35.40 10.97
N THR A 257 23.53 -34.30 11.43
CA THR A 257 22.90 -33.37 12.39
C THR A 257 21.56 -32.87 11.88
N LEU A 258 21.48 -32.38 10.63
CA LEU A 258 20.22 -31.93 10.01
C LEU A 258 19.14 -33.02 10.02
N ARG A 259 19.53 -34.28 9.75
CA ARG A 259 18.60 -35.42 9.79
C ARG A 259 18.09 -35.68 11.21
N GLU A 260 18.99 -35.64 12.18
CA GLU A 260 18.66 -35.91 13.59
C GLU A 260 17.71 -34.81 14.10
N LEU A 261 18.02 -33.55 13.88
CA LEU A 261 17.18 -32.40 14.26
C LEU A 261 15.79 -32.48 13.61
N ALA A 262 15.72 -32.72 12.28
CA ALA A 262 14.43 -32.78 11.59
C ALA A 262 13.56 -33.96 12.08
N ARG A 263 14.14 -35.09 12.41
CA ARG A 263 13.41 -36.23 13.00
C ARG A 263 13.04 -36.03 14.46
N GLY A 264 13.74 -35.14 15.15
CA GLY A 264 13.51 -34.79 16.56
C GLY A 264 12.34 -33.81 16.77
N VAL A 265 11.74 -33.25 15.73
CA VAL A 265 10.57 -32.37 15.84
C VAL A 265 9.39 -33.16 16.39
N GLN A 266 8.88 -32.78 17.55
CA GLN A 266 7.78 -33.48 18.25
C GLN A 266 6.46 -32.72 18.23
N CYS A 267 6.48 -31.43 17.96
CA CYS A 267 5.27 -30.62 17.84
C CYS A 267 4.65 -30.72 16.42
N PRO A 268 3.38 -30.34 16.25
CA PRO A 268 2.81 -30.12 14.92
C PRO A 268 3.74 -29.26 14.07
N ALA A 269 3.91 -29.62 12.80
CA ALA A 269 4.81 -28.84 11.94
C ALA A 269 4.26 -28.73 10.50
N LEU A 270 4.62 -27.65 9.81
CA LEU A 270 4.27 -27.36 8.43
C LEU A 270 5.51 -26.87 7.67
N VAL A 271 5.69 -27.32 6.44
CA VAL A 271 6.70 -26.78 5.52
C VAL A 271 6.00 -26.00 4.42
N ILE A 272 6.36 -24.71 4.22
CA ILE A 272 5.88 -23.86 3.13
C ILE A 272 7.07 -23.55 2.21
N HIS A 273 6.98 -23.84 0.91
CA HIS A 273 8.14 -23.66 0.04
C HIS A 273 7.73 -23.26 -1.39
N GLY A 274 8.42 -22.25 -1.96
CA GLY A 274 8.29 -21.86 -3.36
C GLY A 274 8.93 -22.88 -4.29
N ASP A 275 8.24 -23.27 -5.37
CA ASP A 275 8.75 -24.29 -6.30
C ASP A 275 9.85 -23.76 -7.25
N ARG A 276 10.01 -22.41 -7.33
CA ARG A 276 11.06 -21.73 -8.11
C ARG A 276 12.19 -21.15 -7.27
N ASP A 277 12.31 -21.56 -6.02
CA ASP A 277 13.34 -21.06 -5.09
C ASP A 277 14.75 -21.33 -5.64
N LYS A 278 15.51 -20.26 -5.88
CA LYS A 278 16.89 -20.27 -6.38
C LYS A 278 17.95 -20.21 -5.28
N ILE A 279 17.55 -19.96 -4.03
CA ILE A 279 18.42 -19.87 -2.86
C ILE A 279 18.43 -21.20 -2.09
N ALA A 280 17.26 -21.66 -1.65
CA ALA A 280 17.05 -22.94 -0.99
C ALA A 280 16.23 -23.85 -1.93
N PRO A 281 16.86 -24.78 -2.63
CA PRO A 281 16.15 -25.56 -3.63
C PRO A 281 14.94 -26.31 -3.07
N PHE A 282 13.82 -26.30 -3.76
CA PHE A 282 12.56 -26.95 -3.37
C PHE A 282 12.71 -28.40 -2.89
N ARG A 283 13.68 -29.16 -3.48
CA ARG A 283 13.99 -30.52 -3.03
C ARG A 283 14.45 -30.60 -1.58
N ASP A 284 15.07 -29.55 -1.03
CA ASP A 284 15.51 -29.51 0.37
C ASP A 284 14.33 -29.29 1.31
N GLY A 285 13.35 -28.45 0.94
CA GLY A 285 12.07 -28.34 1.64
C GLY A 285 11.30 -29.67 1.66
N ARG A 286 11.25 -30.36 0.51
CA ARG A 286 10.68 -31.72 0.44
C ARG A 286 11.39 -32.73 1.34
N ALA A 287 12.72 -32.62 1.43
CA ALA A 287 13.49 -33.50 2.33
C ALA A 287 13.20 -33.21 3.79
N LEU A 288 13.09 -31.94 4.16
CA LEU A 288 12.72 -31.52 5.52
C LEU A 288 11.32 -32.05 5.87
N ALA A 289 10.31 -31.81 5.03
CA ALA A 289 8.94 -32.29 5.24
C ALA A 289 8.88 -33.81 5.42
N LYS A 290 9.61 -34.57 4.60
CA LYS A 290 9.68 -36.02 4.71
C LYS A 290 10.37 -36.49 5.99
N LEU A 291 11.42 -35.81 6.45
CA LEU A 291 12.18 -36.19 7.64
C LEU A 291 11.44 -35.87 8.93
N SER A 292 10.76 -34.72 8.98
CA SER A 292 9.94 -34.29 10.13
C SER A 292 8.54 -34.90 10.13
N GLY A 293 8.11 -35.54 9.04
CA GLY A 293 6.74 -36.05 8.94
C GLY A 293 5.67 -34.96 8.74
N SER A 294 6.10 -33.76 8.31
CA SER A 294 5.23 -32.59 8.19
C SER A 294 4.54 -32.51 6.83
N PRO A 295 3.32 -31.97 6.72
CA PRO A 295 2.74 -31.56 5.46
C PRO A 295 3.62 -30.52 4.75
N LEU A 296 3.53 -30.48 3.41
CA LEU A 296 4.25 -29.55 2.55
C LEU A 296 3.26 -28.74 1.73
N GLU A 297 3.18 -27.45 2.03
CA GLU A 297 2.47 -26.46 1.22
C GLU A 297 3.40 -25.92 0.15
N VAL A 298 3.00 -26.09 -1.13
CA VAL A 298 3.78 -25.67 -2.29
C VAL A 298 3.24 -24.36 -2.83
N VAL A 299 4.00 -23.27 -2.70
CA VAL A 299 3.64 -21.99 -3.30
C VAL A 299 4.13 -21.96 -4.74
N ARG A 300 3.23 -22.23 -5.69
CA ARG A 300 3.55 -22.36 -7.11
C ARG A 300 4.00 -21.04 -7.71
N GLY A 301 5.03 -21.10 -8.57
CA GLY A 301 5.59 -19.94 -9.23
C GLY A 301 6.47 -19.07 -8.34
N SER A 302 6.50 -19.32 -7.01
CA SER A 302 7.21 -18.47 -6.06
C SER A 302 8.66 -18.87 -5.84
N GLY A 303 9.49 -17.85 -5.56
CA GLY A 303 10.90 -17.98 -5.20
C GLY A 303 11.14 -18.27 -3.72
N HIS A 304 12.20 -17.64 -3.19
CA HIS A 304 12.68 -17.85 -1.81
C HIS A 304 11.81 -17.14 -0.74
N LEU A 305 11.09 -16.09 -1.13
CA LEU A 305 10.30 -15.25 -0.22
C LEU A 305 8.80 -15.33 -0.54
N PRO A 306 8.15 -16.52 -0.41
CA PRO A 306 6.75 -16.69 -0.76
C PRO A 306 5.82 -15.78 0.06
N HIS A 307 6.16 -15.48 1.31
CA HIS A 307 5.40 -14.59 2.19
C HIS A 307 5.35 -13.13 1.70
N ALA A 308 6.34 -12.70 0.91
CA ALA A 308 6.38 -11.36 0.32
C ALA A 308 5.62 -11.28 -1.02
N ARG A 309 5.67 -12.37 -1.85
CA ARG A 309 5.08 -12.36 -3.20
C ARG A 309 3.69 -12.98 -3.29
N LYS A 310 3.35 -13.89 -2.40
CA LYS A 310 2.04 -14.53 -2.31
C LYS A 310 1.50 -14.45 -0.88
N PRO A 311 1.37 -13.20 -0.33
CA PRO A 311 1.05 -13.01 1.09
C PRO A 311 -0.31 -13.60 1.48
N VAL A 312 -1.32 -13.55 0.60
CA VAL A 312 -2.65 -14.08 0.89
C VAL A 312 -2.59 -15.59 1.14
N GLN A 313 -2.01 -16.36 0.22
CA GLN A 313 -1.88 -17.82 0.38
C GLN A 313 -1.09 -18.16 1.65
N VAL A 314 0.01 -17.46 1.91
CA VAL A 314 0.85 -17.71 3.08
C VAL A 314 0.14 -17.35 4.39
N ASN A 315 -0.55 -16.20 4.43
CA ASN A 315 -1.30 -15.76 5.60
C ASN A 315 -2.42 -16.75 5.97
N LEU A 316 -3.14 -17.26 4.97
CA LEU A 316 -4.19 -18.25 5.19
C LEU A 316 -3.61 -19.58 5.67
N ALA A 317 -2.51 -20.06 5.08
CA ALA A 317 -1.84 -21.27 5.53
C ALA A 317 -1.30 -21.16 6.96
N LEU A 318 -0.73 -20.00 7.33
CA LEU A 318 -0.27 -19.73 8.70
C LEU A 318 -1.42 -19.68 9.68
N ARG A 319 -2.51 -19.01 9.35
CA ARG A 319 -3.70 -18.93 10.20
C ARG A 319 -4.30 -20.32 10.43
N ASP A 320 -4.57 -21.07 9.36
CA ASP A 320 -5.13 -22.43 9.45
C ASP A 320 -4.27 -23.33 10.35
N PHE A 321 -2.95 -23.28 10.17
CA PHE A 321 -2.00 -24.05 10.98
C PHE A 321 -2.01 -23.63 12.45
N CYS A 322 -2.06 -22.33 12.74
CA CYS A 322 -2.12 -21.81 14.11
C CYS A 322 -3.45 -22.19 14.78
N GLU A 323 -4.58 -22.05 14.09
CA GLU A 323 -5.90 -22.43 14.61
C GLU A 323 -5.94 -23.92 14.95
N ASP A 324 -5.41 -24.80 14.09
CA ASP A 324 -5.32 -26.24 14.37
C ASP A 324 -4.40 -26.53 15.57
N THR A 325 -3.24 -25.87 15.62
CA THR A 325 -2.25 -26.09 16.68
C THR A 325 -2.77 -25.63 18.05
N PHE A 326 -3.54 -24.55 18.08
CA PHE A 326 -4.15 -24.03 19.31
C PHE A 326 -5.57 -24.57 19.58
N GLU A 327 -6.02 -25.55 18.79
CA GLU A 327 -7.35 -26.18 18.93
C GLU A 327 -8.49 -25.17 18.88
N ARG A 328 -8.33 -24.08 18.05
CA ARG A 328 -9.39 -23.10 17.84
C ARG A 328 -10.40 -23.62 16.81
N GLU A 329 -11.65 -23.21 16.99
CA GLU A 329 -12.67 -23.41 15.98
C GLU A 329 -12.28 -22.65 14.71
N ARG A 330 -12.20 -23.34 13.57
CA ARG A 330 -11.88 -22.72 12.29
C ARG A 330 -13.04 -21.86 11.82
N THR A 331 -12.75 -20.65 11.38
CA THR A 331 -13.74 -19.85 10.67
C THR A 331 -14.21 -20.63 9.42
N PRO A 332 -15.53 -20.81 9.21
CA PRO A 332 -16.03 -21.55 8.06
C PRO A 332 -15.49 -20.97 6.75
N ARG A 333 -14.96 -21.82 5.88
CA ARG A 333 -14.42 -21.39 4.57
C ARG A 333 -15.49 -20.96 3.59
N ASP A 334 -16.73 -21.37 3.82
CA ASP A 334 -17.87 -21.05 2.97
C ASP A 334 -19.05 -20.64 3.88
N PRO A 335 -19.46 -19.37 3.85
CA PRO A 335 -20.57 -18.93 4.66
C PRO A 335 -21.86 -19.57 4.15
N THR A 336 -22.21 -20.70 4.75
CA THR A 336 -23.56 -21.29 4.60
C THR A 336 -24.59 -20.48 5.37
N VAL A 337 -24.38 -19.18 5.50
CA VAL A 337 -25.25 -18.34 6.30
C VAL A 337 -26.62 -18.27 5.64
N TYR A 338 -27.58 -18.93 6.27
CA TYR A 338 -28.99 -18.79 6.02
C TYR A 338 -29.36 -17.29 5.99
N ARG A 339 -29.96 -16.84 4.88
CA ARG A 339 -30.54 -15.50 4.78
C ARG A 339 -31.97 -15.54 5.29
N PRO A 340 -32.26 -14.94 6.44
CA PRO A 340 -33.62 -14.93 6.97
C PRO A 340 -34.59 -14.17 6.08
N ASP A 341 -34.11 -13.19 5.28
CA ASP A 341 -34.90 -12.25 4.52
C ASP A 341 -34.81 -12.41 2.99
N GLY A 342 -33.86 -13.21 2.48
CA GLY A 342 -33.72 -13.48 1.04
C GLY A 342 -33.36 -12.27 0.16
N ARG A 343 -32.99 -11.13 0.76
CA ARG A 343 -32.67 -9.88 0.02
C ARG A 343 -31.27 -9.94 -0.58
N PRO A 344 -31.06 -9.40 -1.78
CA PRO A 344 -29.74 -9.28 -2.36
C PRO A 344 -28.86 -8.32 -1.54
N ARG A 345 -27.58 -8.65 -1.40
CA ARG A 345 -26.61 -7.85 -0.65
C ARG A 345 -25.36 -7.57 -1.47
N ALA A 346 -24.93 -6.31 -1.48
CA ALA A 346 -23.67 -5.90 -2.04
C ALA A 346 -22.70 -5.42 -0.95
N LEU A 347 -21.43 -5.71 -1.12
CA LEU A 347 -20.34 -5.08 -0.36
C LEU A 347 -19.69 -4.03 -1.25
N TYR A 348 -19.71 -2.79 -0.81
CA TYR A 348 -19.12 -1.65 -1.52
C TYR A 348 -17.85 -1.19 -0.83
N ILE A 349 -16.75 -1.11 -1.58
CA ILE A 349 -15.46 -0.63 -1.11
C ILE A 349 -15.15 0.65 -1.87
N SER A 350 -15.08 1.77 -1.15
CA SER A 350 -14.83 3.10 -1.69
C SER A 350 -13.43 3.56 -1.34
N SER A 351 -12.67 4.07 -2.32
CA SER A 351 -11.34 4.61 -2.10
C SER A 351 -11.35 5.73 -1.06
N PRO A 352 -10.48 5.67 -0.03
CA PRO A 352 -10.43 6.69 1.02
C PRO A 352 -9.60 7.91 0.65
N ILE A 353 -8.92 7.91 -0.51
CA ILE A 353 -7.94 8.95 -0.87
C ILE A 353 -8.62 10.29 -1.14
N GLY A 354 -9.90 10.30 -1.52
CA GLY A 354 -10.65 11.53 -1.76
C GLY A 354 -12.14 11.42 -1.47
N LEU A 355 -12.76 12.51 -0.98
CA LEU A 355 -14.22 12.56 -0.75
C LEU A 355 -15.04 12.48 -2.04
N GLY A 356 -14.43 12.76 -3.19
CA GLY A 356 -15.07 12.66 -4.49
C GLY A 356 -15.53 11.24 -4.82
N HIS A 357 -14.74 10.24 -4.46
CA HIS A 357 -15.11 8.82 -4.60
C HIS A 357 -16.39 8.52 -3.84
N ALA A 358 -16.44 8.86 -2.55
CA ALA A 358 -17.63 8.64 -1.73
C ALA A 358 -18.91 9.27 -2.32
N GLN A 359 -18.82 10.47 -2.89
CA GLN A 359 -19.97 11.16 -3.47
C GLN A 359 -20.46 10.46 -4.74
N ARG A 360 -19.55 10.06 -5.64
CA ARG A 360 -19.93 9.33 -6.85
C ARG A 360 -20.50 7.94 -6.53
N ASP A 361 -19.92 7.26 -5.54
CA ASP A 361 -20.35 5.93 -5.12
C ASP A 361 -21.73 5.96 -4.49
N VAL A 362 -22.02 6.94 -3.65
CA VAL A 362 -23.36 7.17 -3.10
C VAL A 362 -24.37 7.48 -4.21
N ALA A 363 -24.00 8.26 -5.24
CA ALA A 363 -24.87 8.51 -6.38
C ALA A 363 -25.20 7.21 -7.14
N ILE A 364 -24.20 6.36 -7.39
CA ILE A 364 -24.39 5.04 -8.02
C ILE A 364 -25.26 4.14 -7.12
N ALA A 365 -25.00 4.09 -5.83
CA ALA A 365 -25.77 3.28 -4.88
C ALA A 365 -27.25 3.71 -4.81
N ARG A 366 -27.53 5.02 -4.90
CA ARG A 366 -28.91 5.53 -4.99
C ARG A 366 -29.62 5.05 -6.26
N GLU A 367 -28.94 5.09 -7.40
CA GLU A 367 -29.52 4.60 -8.67
C GLU A 367 -29.69 3.07 -8.65
N LEU A 368 -28.76 2.32 -8.05
CA LEU A 368 -28.90 0.87 -7.85
C LEU A 368 -30.16 0.52 -7.02
N ARG A 369 -30.41 1.27 -5.94
CA ARG A 369 -31.63 1.06 -5.11
C ARG A 369 -32.91 1.45 -5.83
N ARG A 370 -32.85 2.34 -6.82
CA ARG A 370 -34.02 2.61 -7.70
C ARG A 370 -34.34 1.42 -8.58
N LEU A 371 -33.33 0.69 -9.06
CA LEU A 371 -33.48 -0.51 -9.88
C LEU A 371 -33.81 -1.75 -9.04
N HIS A 372 -33.18 -1.86 -7.87
CA HIS A 372 -33.32 -2.94 -6.90
C HIS A 372 -33.68 -2.41 -5.50
N PRO A 373 -34.97 -2.10 -5.23
CA PRO A 373 -35.39 -1.45 -3.96
C PRO A 373 -35.04 -2.26 -2.70
N ASP A 374 -34.93 -3.58 -2.84
CA ASP A 374 -34.60 -4.50 -1.73
C ASP A 374 -33.10 -4.73 -1.54
N LEU A 375 -32.24 -4.12 -2.37
CA LEU A 375 -30.78 -4.28 -2.30
C LEU A 375 -30.23 -3.64 -1.01
N GLN A 376 -29.58 -4.46 -0.21
CA GLN A 376 -28.80 -4.01 0.94
C GLN A 376 -27.36 -3.78 0.53
N ILE A 377 -26.81 -2.60 0.84
CA ILE A 377 -25.42 -2.25 0.58
C ILE A 377 -24.73 -2.03 1.92
N ASP A 378 -23.69 -2.83 2.17
CA ASP A 378 -22.76 -2.62 3.27
C ASP A 378 -21.51 -1.94 2.72
N TRP A 379 -20.98 -0.97 3.45
CA TRP A 379 -19.80 -0.21 3.04
C TRP A 379 -18.58 -0.58 3.88
N LEU A 380 -17.54 -1.07 3.22
CA LEU A 380 -16.22 -1.25 3.84
C LEU A 380 -15.37 -0.04 3.45
N ALA A 381 -15.26 0.93 4.35
CA ALA A 381 -14.70 2.26 4.05
C ALA A 381 -13.95 2.86 5.25
N GLN A 382 -13.07 3.80 4.97
CA GLN A 382 -12.21 4.47 5.95
C GLN A 382 -12.54 5.96 6.09
N ASP A 383 -12.11 6.60 7.20
CA ASP A 383 -12.09 8.05 7.29
C ASP A 383 -11.16 8.66 6.22
N PRO A 384 -11.60 9.70 5.48
CA PRO A 384 -12.76 10.55 5.71
C PRO A 384 -14.05 10.14 4.97
N VAL A 385 -14.04 9.07 4.17
CA VAL A 385 -15.21 8.62 3.38
C VAL A 385 -16.39 8.28 4.28
N THR A 386 -16.13 7.65 5.43
CA THR A 386 -17.16 7.31 6.42
C THR A 386 -18.02 8.50 6.85
N ARG A 387 -17.48 9.72 6.89
CA ARG A 387 -18.24 10.94 7.22
C ARG A 387 -19.32 11.27 6.20
N VAL A 388 -19.02 11.06 4.91
CA VAL A 388 -20.01 11.22 3.83
C VAL A 388 -21.07 10.14 3.97
N LEU A 389 -20.67 8.88 4.14
CA LEU A 389 -21.57 7.74 4.25
C LEU A 389 -22.52 7.86 5.46
N GLU A 390 -22.02 8.28 6.62
CA GLU A 390 -22.83 8.52 7.83
C GLU A 390 -23.86 9.61 7.61
N THR A 391 -23.47 10.73 6.97
CA THR A 391 -24.38 11.84 6.68
C THR A 391 -25.48 11.43 5.70
N GLU A 392 -25.17 10.54 4.77
CA GLU A 392 -26.11 10.00 3.79
C GLU A 392 -26.96 8.82 4.32
N GLY A 393 -26.70 8.41 5.59
CA GLY A 393 -27.43 7.31 6.25
C GLY A 393 -27.06 5.93 5.72
N GLU A 394 -25.86 5.79 5.13
CA GLU A 394 -25.34 4.53 4.60
C GLU A 394 -24.90 3.57 5.71
N ARG A 395 -24.95 2.28 5.44
CA ARG A 395 -24.61 1.25 6.41
C ARG A 395 -23.13 0.89 6.34
N ILE A 396 -22.31 1.45 7.25
CA ILE A 396 -20.90 1.14 7.34
C ILE A 396 -20.71 -0.21 8.05
N HIS A 397 -19.93 -1.11 7.43
CA HIS A 397 -19.61 -2.40 8.03
C HIS A 397 -18.72 -2.21 9.27
N PRO A 398 -18.97 -2.89 10.40
CA PRO A 398 -18.17 -2.70 11.63
C PRO A 398 -16.67 -2.98 11.45
N ALA A 399 -16.30 -3.90 10.55
CA ALA A 399 -14.91 -4.21 10.23
C ALA A 399 -14.13 -2.98 9.68
N SER A 400 -14.81 -1.97 9.16
CA SER A 400 -14.20 -0.72 8.69
C SER A 400 -13.28 -0.07 9.74
N ALA A 401 -13.59 -0.25 11.03
CA ALA A 401 -12.75 0.26 12.13
C ALA A 401 -11.35 -0.37 12.19
N HIS A 402 -11.16 -1.50 11.52
CA HIS A 402 -9.89 -2.25 11.50
C HIS A 402 -9.09 -2.07 10.21
N LEU A 403 -9.60 -1.31 9.23
CA LEU A 403 -8.85 -0.99 8.03
C LEU A 403 -7.62 -0.14 8.35
N ALA A 404 -6.50 -0.48 7.74
CA ALA A 404 -5.30 0.36 7.77
C ALA A 404 -5.53 1.63 6.92
N ASN A 405 -5.19 2.80 7.47
CA ASN A 405 -5.62 4.08 6.91
C ASN A 405 -4.71 4.58 5.78
N GLU A 406 -5.19 4.48 4.55
CA GLU A 406 -4.53 4.90 3.33
C GLU A 406 -4.38 6.43 3.23
N SER A 407 -5.43 7.19 3.57
CA SER A 407 -5.38 8.66 3.54
C SER A 407 -4.31 9.22 4.47
N ARG A 408 -4.12 8.63 5.65
CA ARG A 408 -3.05 9.02 6.58
C ARG A 408 -1.67 8.71 6.01
N HIS A 409 -1.54 7.60 5.29
CA HIS A 409 -0.30 7.27 4.60
C HIS A 409 0.01 8.31 3.52
N ILE A 410 -0.93 8.62 2.63
CA ILE A 410 -0.78 9.65 1.58
C ILE A 410 -0.41 11.01 2.21
N GLU A 411 -1.07 11.39 3.29
CA GLU A 411 -0.75 12.62 4.03
C GLU A 411 0.71 12.62 4.55
N SER A 412 1.17 11.47 5.06
CA SER A 412 2.54 11.34 5.58
C SER A 412 3.62 11.37 4.49
N GLU A 413 3.28 11.02 3.24
CA GLU A 413 4.18 11.06 2.08
C GLU A 413 4.18 12.44 1.39
N SER A 414 3.28 13.35 1.79
CA SER A 414 3.18 14.69 1.19
C SER A 414 4.17 15.68 1.80
N ALA A 415 4.60 16.64 1.00
CA ALA A 415 5.40 17.79 1.42
C ALA A 415 4.62 19.11 1.19
N GLU A 416 5.27 20.26 1.13
CA GLU A 416 4.65 21.59 1.08
C GLU A 416 3.48 21.69 0.06
N HIS A 417 3.74 21.48 -1.22
CA HIS A 417 2.74 21.37 -2.30
C HIS A 417 3.18 20.28 -3.27
N ASP A 418 3.56 19.15 -2.69
CA ASP A 418 4.22 18.06 -3.38
C ASP A 418 3.73 16.72 -2.85
N LEU A 419 3.44 15.81 -3.77
CA LEU A 419 3.14 14.42 -3.48
C LEU A 419 3.59 13.58 -4.66
N HIS A 420 4.63 12.79 -4.47
CA HIS A 420 5.00 11.80 -5.45
C HIS A 420 4.03 10.61 -5.40
N CYS A 421 2.86 10.80 -6.02
CA CYS A 421 1.71 9.91 -5.89
C CYS A 421 2.05 8.45 -6.21
N PHE A 422 2.77 8.17 -7.30
CA PHE A 422 3.17 6.81 -7.66
C PHE A 422 4.04 6.15 -6.58
N HIS A 423 5.02 6.87 -6.01
CA HIS A 423 5.84 6.31 -4.94
C HIS A 423 5.05 6.11 -3.64
N ALA A 424 4.14 7.03 -3.32
CA ALA A 424 3.25 6.87 -2.17
C ALA A 424 2.38 5.61 -2.32
N LEU A 425 1.78 5.38 -3.48
CA LEU A 425 1.00 4.16 -3.76
C LEU A 425 1.85 2.88 -3.65
N ARG A 426 3.06 2.87 -4.19
CA ARG A 426 3.98 1.72 -4.04
C ARG A 426 4.32 1.40 -2.59
N ARG A 427 4.36 2.41 -1.71
CA ARG A 427 4.65 2.26 -0.29
C ARG A 427 3.44 1.84 0.55
N MET A 428 2.27 1.69 -0.07
CA MET A 428 1.06 1.16 0.57
C MET A 428 0.92 -0.36 0.47
N ASP A 429 1.89 -1.08 -0.06
CA ASP A 429 1.82 -2.53 -0.30
C ASP A 429 1.43 -3.33 0.95
N GLU A 430 1.95 -2.98 2.12
CA GLU A 430 1.58 -3.58 3.41
C GLU A 430 0.12 -3.24 3.80
N ILE A 431 -0.30 -1.99 3.56
CA ILE A 431 -1.67 -1.52 3.84
C ILE A 431 -2.65 -2.27 2.94
N PHE A 432 -2.36 -2.39 1.65
CA PHE A 432 -3.19 -3.14 0.70
C PHE A 432 -3.32 -4.61 1.09
N ALA A 433 -2.21 -5.27 1.45
CA ALA A 433 -2.28 -6.65 1.93
C ALA A 433 -3.14 -6.79 3.18
N ALA A 434 -3.01 -5.89 4.14
CA ALA A 434 -3.79 -5.90 5.38
C ALA A 434 -5.29 -5.65 5.13
N ASN A 435 -5.63 -4.69 4.27
CA ASN A 435 -7.01 -4.34 3.92
C ASN A 435 -7.67 -5.46 3.11
N PHE A 436 -6.95 -6.06 2.16
CA PHE A 436 -7.46 -7.25 1.46
C PHE A 436 -7.74 -8.42 2.40
N MET A 437 -6.84 -8.71 3.34
CA MET A 437 -7.04 -9.78 4.31
C MET A 437 -8.21 -9.50 5.25
N LEU A 438 -8.49 -8.23 5.57
CA LEU A 438 -9.70 -7.84 6.30
C LEU A 438 -10.96 -8.07 5.46
N PHE A 439 -10.96 -7.59 4.20
CA PHE A 439 -12.04 -7.87 3.25
C PHE A 439 -12.31 -9.37 3.13
N HIS A 440 -11.25 -10.16 2.98
CA HIS A 440 -11.34 -11.61 2.85
C HIS A 440 -12.02 -12.28 4.08
N ASP A 441 -11.73 -11.82 5.30
CA ASP A 441 -12.42 -12.30 6.49
C ASP A 441 -13.90 -11.90 6.48
N VAL A 442 -14.22 -10.65 6.14
CA VAL A 442 -15.62 -10.16 6.05
C VAL A 442 -16.46 -11.02 5.09
N VAL A 443 -15.93 -11.32 3.90
CA VAL A 443 -16.69 -12.10 2.90
C VAL A 443 -16.72 -13.60 3.18
N ARG A 444 -15.91 -14.08 4.12
CA ARG A 444 -15.99 -15.44 4.67
C ARG A 444 -17.02 -15.56 5.79
N GLU A 445 -17.17 -14.51 6.59
CA GLU A 445 -18.14 -14.48 7.69
C GLU A 445 -19.55 -14.14 7.22
N GLN A 446 -19.67 -13.33 6.17
CA GLN A 446 -20.94 -12.84 5.69
C GLN A 446 -21.05 -13.09 4.17
N ARG A 447 -22.23 -13.56 3.74
CA ARG A 447 -22.51 -13.78 2.32
C ARG A 447 -22.98 -12.49 1.65
N TYR A 448 -22.31 -12.13 0.57
CA TYR A 448 -22.73 -11.11 -0.39
C TYR A 448 -23.08 -11.75 -1.74
N ASP A 449 -23.78 -11.04 -2.59
CA ASP A 449 -24.11 -11.44 -3.95
C ASP A 449 -23.29 -10.69 -4.97
N LEU A 450 -22.73 -9.55 -4.57
CA LEU A 450 -21.96 -8.65 -5.42
C LEU A 450 -20.90 -7.92 -4.60
N TRP A 451 -19.71 -7.75 -5.17
CA TRP A 451 -18.68 -6.86 -4.66
C TRP A 451 -18.47 -5.71 -5.65
N ILE A 452 -18.37 -4.49 -5.13
CA ILE A 452 -18.12 -3.27 -5.91
C ILE A 452 -16.92 -2.57 -5.32
N GLY A 453 -15.88 -2.32 -6.12
CA GLY A 453 -14.66 -1.62 -5.72
C GLY A 453 -14.43 -0.38 -6.57
N ASP A 454 -14.50 0.80 -5.96
CA ASP A 454 -14.08 2.06 -6.57
C ASP A 454 -12.65 2.38 -6.15
N GLU A 455 -11.72 2.15 -7.07
CA GLU A 455 -10.27 2.22 -6.82
C GLU A 455 -9.82 1.48 -5.55
N ALA A 456 -10.49 0.36 -5.28
CA ALA A 456 -10.10 -0.60 -4.25
C ALA A 456 -8.95 -1.47 -4.80
N TRP A 457 -7.76 -0.86 -4.91
CA TRP A 457 -6.57 -1.45 -5.55
C TRP A 457 -6.15 -2.77 -4.91
N GLU A 458 -6.35 -2.91 -3.59
CA GLU A 458 -6.09 -4.13 -2.84
C GLU A 458 -6.97 -5.30 -3.30
N LEU A 459 -8.23 -5.04 -3.65
CA LEU A 459 -9.13 -6.08 -4.14
C LEU A 459 -8.72 -6.52 -5.54
N ASP A 460 -8.58 -5.58 -6.44
CA ASP A 460 -8.24 -5.86 -7.83
C ASP A 460 -6.91 -6.63 -7.92
N TYR A 461 -5.88 -6.14 -7.24
CA TYR A 461 -4.56 -6.77 -7.23
C TYR A 461 -4.61 -8.20 -6.67
N TYR A 462 -5.11 -8.37 -5.44
CA TYR A 462 -5.03 -9.66 -4.77
C TYR A 462 -6.06 -10.68 -5.26
N LEU A 463 -7.17 -10.27 -5.87
CA LEU A 463 -8.06 -11.19 -6.57
C LEU A 463 -7.44 -11.73 -7.86
N HIS A 464 -6.69 -10.92 -8.63
CA HIS A 464 -5.93 -11.43 -9.77
C HIS A 464 -4.80 -12.38 -9.33
N GLU A 465 -4.11 -12.08 -8.24
CA GLU A 465 -3.12 -12.98 -7.66
C GLU A 465 -3.72 -14.29 -7.08
N ASN A 466 -5.02 -14.28 -6.72
CA ASN A 466 -5.76 -15.38 -6.10
C ASN A 466 -7.16 -15.53 -6.71
N PRO A 467 -7.30 -15.85 -8.01
CA PRO A 467 -8.59 -15.81 -8.71
C PRO A 467 -9.63 -16.78 -8.14
N HIS A 468 -9.21 -17.84 -7.47
CA HIS A 468 -10.07 -18.81 -6.79
C HIS A 468 -10.77 -18.23 -5.52
N GLU A 469 -10.33 -17.09 -5.01
CA GLU A 469 -10.98 -16.40 -3.89
C GLU A 469 -12.15 -15.49 -4.38
N ARG A 470 -12.28 -15.23 -5.68
CA ARG A 470 -13.45 -14.56 -6.23
C ARG A 470 -14.65 -15.54 -6.24
N ARG A 471 -15.66 -15.26 -5.42
CA ARG A 471 -16.80 -16.15 -5.17
C ARG A 471 -18.13 -15.60 -5.69
N VAL A 472 -18.18 -14.32 -5.97
CA VAL A 472 -19.35 -13.59 -6.48
C VAL A 472 -18.88 -12.62 -7.56
N PRO A 473 -19.81 -12.07 -8.38
CA PRO A 473 -19.44 -11.03 -9.32
C PRO A 473 -18.69 -9.88 -8.66
N PHE A 474 -17.65 -9.39 -9.35
CA PHE A 474 -16.84 -8.26 -8.92
C PHE A 474 -16.85 -7.15 -9.97
N VAL A 475 -17.24 -5.95 -9.52
CA VAL A 475 -17.21 -4.73 -10.31
C VAL A 475 -16.01 -3.89 -9.89
N TRP A 476 -15.16 -3.58 -10.84
CA TRP A 476 -14.04 -2.66 -10.68
C TRP A 476 -14.38 -1.31 -11.32
N MET A 477 -14.13 -0.20 -10.61
CA MET A 477 -14.31 1.16 -11.14
C MET A 477 -13.05 1.99 -10.94
N THR A 478 -12.73 2.84 -11.92
CA THR A 478 -11.65 3.83 -11.83
C THR A 478 -11.92 5.02 -12.75
N ASP A 479 -11.27 6.14 -12.51
CA ASP A 479 -11.33 7.33 -13.36
C ASP A 479 -10.01 7.65 -14.08
N PHE A 480 -8.98 6.84 -13.85
CA PHE A 480 -7.75 6.84 -14.62
C PHE A 480 -7.20 5.42 -14.81
N VAL A 481 -6.36 5.24 -15.83
CA VAL A 481 -5.64 3.99 -16.08
C VAL A 481 -4.18 4.30 -16.40
N GLY A 482 -3.29 3.54 -15.78
CA GLY A 482 -1.85 3.61 -16.00
C GLY A 482 -1.16 4.70 -15.19
N PHE A 483 0.00 4.34 -14.71
CA PHE A 483 0.92 5.24 -14.01
C PHE A 483 1.89 5.86 -15.01
N LEU A 484 2.16 7.16 -14.85
CA LEU A 484 3.06 7.90 -15.72
C LEU A 484 4.20 8.52 -14.91
N PRO A 485 5.45 8.42 -15.41
CA PRO A 485 6.59 9.01 -14.72
C PRO A 485 6.51 10.53 -14.78
N VAL A 486 6.62 11.19 -13.64
CA VAL A 486 6.54 12.65 -13.55
C VAL A 486 7.90 13.31 -13.74
N ASN A 487 9.00 12.61 -13.43
CA ASN A 487 10.35 13.06 -13.71
C ASN A 487 10.86 12.41 -14.99
N GLY A 488 10.69 13.10 -16.11
CA GLY A 488 11.07 12.59 -17.44
C GLY A 488 12.57 12.31 -17.63
N ARG A 489 13.43 12.60 -16.65
CA ARG A 489 14.86 12.32 -16.67
C ARG A 489 15.28 11.15 -15.76
N ASP A 490 14.39 10.67 -14.90
CA ASP A 490 14.68 9.55 -14.00
C ASP A 490 14.39 8.21 -14.69
N ALA A 491 15.46 7.57 -15.17
CA ALA A 491 15.38 6.26 -15.84
C ALA A 491 14.83 5.17 -14.91
N ARG A 492 15.04 5.28 -13.59
CA ARG A 492 14.53 4.32 -12.62
C ARG A 492 13.01 4.47 -12.46
N GLU A 493 12.52 5.70 -12.36
CA GLU A 493 11.08 5.95 -12.30
C GLU A 493 10.36 5.41 -13.54
N HIS A 494 10.92 5.66 -14.75
CA HIS A 494 10.40 5.08 -15.99
C HIS A 494 10.34 3.55 -15.95
N LEU A 495 11.39 2.91 -15.44
CA LEU A 495 11.45 1.45 -15.35
C LEU A 495 10.38 0.90 -14.39
N VAL A 496 10.31 1.44 -13.18
CA VAL A 496 9.37 0.90 -12.16
C VAL A 496 7.92 1.24 -12.46
N THR A 497 7.65 2.38 -13.13
CA THR A 497 6.31 2.73 -13.60
C THR A 497 5.85 1.78 -14.71
N ALA A 498 6.73 1.51 -15.68
CA ALA A 498 6.42 0.57 -16.75
C ALA A 498 6.24 -0.87 -16.23
N ASP A 499 7.03 -1.30 -15.24
CA ASP A 499 6.89 -2.61 -14.60
C ASP A 499 5.53 -2.75 -13.88
N TYR A 500 5.08 -1.71 -13.19
CA TYR A 500 3.77 -1.69 -12.52
C TYR A 500 2.60 -1.74 -13.51
N ASN A 501 2.72 -1.02 -14.62
CA ASN A 501 1.72 -1.08 -15.68
C ASN A 501 1.73 -2.44 -16.40
N ALA A 502 2.89 -3.07 -16.56
CA ALA A 502 3.00 -4.42 -17.12
C ALA A 502 2.34 -5.47 -16.22
N ASP A 503 2.55 -5.37 -14.91
CA ASP A 503 1.91 -6.24 -13.90
C ASP A 503 0.37 -6.17 -14.00
N MET A 504 -0.20 -4.96 -14.10
CA MET A 504 -1.62 -4.76 -14.33
C MET A 504 -2.11 -5.40 -15.63
N ILE A 505 -1.34 -5.28 -16.71
CA ILE A 505 -1.69 -5.88 -18.02
C ILE A 505 -1.67 -7.40 -17.92
N ASP A 506 -0.63 -7.96 -17.32
CA ASP A 506 -0.47 -9.41 -17.17
C ASP A 506 -1.58 -9.99 -16.29
N HIS A 507 -1.95 -9.34 -15.19
CA HIS A 507 -3.07 -9.72 -14.34
C HIS A 507 -4.39 -9.84 -15.11
N VAL A 508 -4.74 -8.81 -15.87
CA VAL A 508 -5.98 -8.82 -16.66
C VAL A 508 -5.94 -9.83 -17.80
N ALA A 509 -4.76 -10.06 -18.40
CA ALA A 509 -4.60 -11.03 -19.48
C ALA A 509 -4.62 -12.48 -18.99
N GLU A 510 -4.04 -12.77 -17.82
CA GLU A 510 -3.99 -14.11 -17.24
C GLU A 510 -5.32 -14.51 -16.60
N HIS A 511 -6.04 -13.55 -15.98
CA HIS A 511 -7.27 -13.78 -15.23
C HIS A 511 -8.37 -12.76 -15.57
N PRO A 512 -8.83 -12.71 -16.85
CA PRO A 512 -9.86 -11.76 -17.26
C PRO A 512 -11.22 -12.00 -16.56
N GLU A 513 -11.43 -13.21 -16.02
CA GLU A 513 -12.63 -13.57 -15.26
C GLU A 513 -12.74 -12.91 -13.89
N VAL A 514 -11.68 -12.28 -13.38
CA VAL A 514 -11.70 -11.63 -12.06
C VAL A 514 -12.64 -10.44 -12.05
N ARG A 515 -12.64 -9.62 -13.09
CA ARG A 515 -13.55 -8.49 -13.25
C ARG A 515 -14.73 -8.92 -14.09
N ASP A 516 -15.92 -9.10 -13.48
CA ASP A 516 -17.15 -9.33 -14.26
C ASP A 516 -17.58 -8.07 -14.99
N LEU A 517 -17.26 -6.90 -14.44
CA LEU A 517 -17.49 -5.60 -15.05
C LEU A 517 -16.37 -4.65 -14.63
N ALA A 518 -15.74 -4.01 -15.60
CA ALA A 518 -14.78 -2.93 -15.36
C ALA A 518 -15.34 -1.62 -15.94
N LEU A 519 -15.51 -0.60 -15.10
CA LEU A 519 -16.10 0.68 -15.46
C LEU A 519 -15.05 1.78 -15.40
N PHE A 520 -14.99 2.58 -16.48
CA PHE A 520 -14.20 3.81 -16.52
C PHE A 520 -15.12 5.02 -16.34
N VAL A 521 -14.86 5.84 -15.32
CA VAL A 521 -15.64 7.04 -15.02
C VAL A 521 -15.16 8.20 -15.90
N GLY A 522 -15.78 8.32 -17.05
CA GLY A 522 -15.42 9.27 -18.10
C GLY A 522 -15.72 8.72 -19.49
N ASN A 523 -15.19 9.38 -20.49
CA ASN A 523 -15.30 9.03 -21.90
C ASN A 523 -13.94 8.60 -22.48
N PRO A 524 -13.87 7.88 -23.61
CA PRO A 524 -12.59 7.50 -24.23
C PRO A 524 -11.65 8.68 -24.49
N GLU A 525 -12.21 9.85 -24.85
CA GLU A 525 -11.43 11.06 -25.13
C GLU A 525 -10.84 11.71 -23.86
N ASP A 526 -11.28 11.32 -22.67
CA ASP A 526 -10.72 11.79 -21.40
C ASP A 526 -9.37 11.14 -21.07
N ILE A 527 -9.03 10.07 -21.81
CA ILE A 527 -7.80 9.31 -21.59
C ILE A 527 -6.63 9.96 -22.35
N VAL A 528 -5.51 10.08 -21.64
CA VAL A 528 -4.26 10.62 -22.18
C VAL A 528 -3.72 9.80 -23.37
N ALA A 529 -2.99 10.47 -24.26
CA ALA A 529 -2.44 9.86 -25.48
C ALA A 529 -1.03 9.27 -25.28
N GLU A 530 -0.70 8.86 -24.06
CA GLU A 530 0.57 8.25 -23.68
C GLU A 530 0.49 6.73 -23.75
N ARG A 531 1.69 6.08 -23.64
CA ARG A 531 1.84 4.64 -23.50
C ARG A 531 1.95 4.24 -22.04
N LEU A 532 1.52 3.02 -21.71
CA LEU A 532 1.73 2.40 -20.41
C LEU A 532 3.23 2.11 -20.12
N GLY A 533 4.07 2.16 -21.13
CA GLY A 533 5.52 1.99 -21.07
C GLY A 533 6.10 1.86 -22.48
N PRO A 534 7.45 1.85 -22.65
CA PRO A 534 8.09 1.87 -23.98
C PRO A 534 7.63 0.75 -24.91
N GLU A 535 7.49 -0.47 -24.42
CA GLU A 535 7.06 -1.66 -25.16
C GLU A 535 5.58 -2.02 -24.94
N LEU A 536 4.86 -1.21 -24.12
CA LEU A 536 3.48 -1.48 -23.72
C LEU A 536 2.48 -0.72 -24.64
N PRO A 537 1.20 -1.09 -24.61
CA PRO A 537 0.17 -0.45 -25.43
C PRO A 537 -0.06 1.03 -25.06
N MET A 538 -0.77 1.73 -25.94
CA MET A 538 -1.33 3.05 -25.59
C MET A 538 -2.35 2.90 -24.49
N ILE A 539 -2.37 3.84 -23.54
CA ILE A 539 -3.32 3.81 -22.40
C ILE A 539 -4.75 3.77 -22.92
N ARG A 540 -5.11 4.64 -23.86
CA ARG A 540 -6.46 4.69 -24.44
C ARG A 540 -6.86 3.37 -25.08
N ASP A 541 -6.02 2.83 -25.98
CA ASP A 541 -6.32 1.59 -26.71
C ASP A 541 -6.49 0.38 -25.78
N TRP A 542 -5.75 0.36 -24.67
CA TRP A 542 -5.86 -0.69 -23.68
C TRP A 542 -7.13 -0.53 -22.84
N THR A 543 -7.46 0.70 -22.43
CA THR A 543 -8.65 1.00 -21.63
C THR A 543 -9.92 0.74 -22.42
N GLU A 544 -10.02 1.18 -23.70
CA GLU A 544 -11.19 0.92 -24.57
C GLU A 544 -11.46 -0.58 -24.76
N ARG A 545 -10.44 -1.44 -24.66
CA ARG A 545 -10.63 -2.90 -24.80
C ARG A 545 -11.07 -3.58 -23.52
N ASN A 546 -10.75 -3.01 -22.35
CA ASN A 546 -10.89 -3.67 -21.06
C ASN A 546 -11.94 -3.01 -20.15
N PHE A 547 -12.51 -1.86 -20.55
CA PHE A 547 -13.46 -1.12 -19.72
C PHE A 547 -14.68 -0.69 -20.53
N GLU A 548 -15.81 -0.59 -19.85
CA GLU A 548 -17.00 0.12 -20.31
C GLU A 548 -16.98 1.56 -19.76
N PHE A 549 -17.39 2.53 -20.58
CA PHE A 549 -17.36 3.94 -20.21
C PHE A 549 -18.73 4.37 -19.69
N THR A 550 -18.75 5.02 -18.53
CA THR A 550 -20.01 5.45 -17.91
C THR A 550 -20.42 6.88 -18.29
N GLY A 551 -19.52 7.67 -18.92
CA GLY A 551 -19.60 9.12 -18.82
C GLY A 551 -19.16 9.58 -17.45
N TYR A 552 -19.25 10.87 -17.15
CA TYR A 552 -18.82 11.38 -15.85
C TYR A 552 -19.92 11.17 -14.79
N VAL A 553 -19.52 10.72 -13.61
CA VAL A 553 -20.40 10.58 -12.44
C VAL A 553 -20.28 11.81 -11.57
N THR A 554 -21.30 12.66 -11.58
CA THR A 554 -21.45 13.72 -10.58
C THR A 554 -22.14 13.19 -9.33
N GLY A 555 -21.73 13.65 -8.14
CA GLY A 555 -22.41 13.32 -6.88
C GLY A 555 -23.83 13.92 -6.78
N PHE A 556 -24.24 14.70 -7.76
CA PHE A 556 -25.51 15.43 -7.82
C PHE A 556 -25.95 15.60 -9.28
N ASP A 557 -27.24 15.82 -9.50
CA ASP A 557 -27.77 16.18 -10.80
C ASP A 557 -27.70 17.72 -10.99
N PRO A 558 -26.87 18.23 -11.93
CA PRO A 558 -26.76 19.68 -12.18
C PRO A 558 -28.09 20.35 -12.49
N ALA A 559 -29.03 19.65 -13.13
CA ALA A 559 -30.36 20.17 -13.46
C ALA A 559 -31.23 20.45 -12.21
N GLN A 560 -30.97 19.76 -11.11
CA GLN A 560 -31.72 19.94 -9.84
C GLN A 560 -31.24 21.13 -9.01
N LEU A 561 -30.11 21.74 -9.35
CA LEU A 561 -29.59 22.93 -8.63
C LEU A 561 -30.47 24.17 -8.81
N GLY A 562 -31.29 24.18 -9.86
CA GLY A 562 -32.22 25.27 -10.15
C GLY A 562 -31.55 26.58 -10.54
N ASP A 563 -32.26 27.67 -10.27
CA ASP A 563 -31.75 29.01 -10.58
C ASP A 563 -30.64 29.44 -9.62
N ARG A 564 -29.55 29.96 -10.17
CA ARG A 564 -28.36 30.36 -9.37
C ARG A 564 -28.67 31.49 -8.39
N ALA A 565 -29.51 32.45 -8.76
CA ALA A 565 -29.84 33.56 -7.85
C ALA A 565 -30.61 33.07 -6.63
N LYS A 566 -31.53 32.12 -6.83
CA LYS A 566 -32.25 31.45 -5.75
C LYS A 566 -31.31 30.65 -4.86
N LEU A 567 -30.39 29.89 -5.46
CA LEU A 567 -29.39 29.11 -4.75
C LEU A 567 -28.46 30.00 -3.89
N ARG A 568 -28.07 31.19 -4.41
CA ARG A 568 -27.27 32.17 -3.66
C ARG A 568 -28.04 32.70 -2.44
N ASP A 569 -29.33 33.03 -2.61
CA ASP A 569 -30.18 33.45 -1.52
C ASP A 569 -30.31 32.38 -0.43
N GLU A 570 -30.56 31.13 -0.81
CA GLU A 570 -30.62 29.98 0.11
C GLU A 570 -29.31 29.78 0.90
N LEU A 571 -28.16 30.06 0.29
CA LEU A 571 -26.83 29.91 0.90
C LEU A 571 -26.38 31.21 1.65
N GLY A 572 -27.19 32.26 1.65
CA GLY A 572 -26.89 33.54 2.31
C GLY A 572 -25.81 34.36 1.58
N TYR A 573 -25.71 34.23 0.24
CA TYR A 573 -24.84 35.05 -0.58
C TYR A 573 -25.60 36.23 -1.16
N ARG A 574 -25.09 37.44 -0.93
CA ARG A 574 -25.75 38.66 -1.40
C ARG A 574 -25.53 38.84 -2.92
N GLU A 575 -26.45 39.61 -3.54
CA GLU A 575 -26.34 39.91 -4.97
C GLU A 575 -25.14 40.82 -5.30
N ASP A 576 -24.79 41.73 -4.33
CA ASP A 576 -23.72 42.70 -4.47
C ASP A 576 -22.34 42.21 -4.09
N GLU A 577 -22.16 40.91 -3.78
CA GLU A 577 -20.88 40.31 -3.43
C GLU A 577 -20.41 39.31 -4.48
N ARG A 578 -19.08 39.22 -4.66
CA ARG A 578 -18.40 38.20 -5.45
C ARG A 578 -17.81 37.13 -4.55
N VAL A 579 -18.35 35.93 -4.66
CA VAL A 579 -17.99 34.80 -3.79
C VAL A 579 -16.87 33.98 -4.41
N CYS A 580 -15.74 33.91 -3.72
CA CYS A 580 -14.63 33.01 -4.05
C CYS A 580 -14.55 31.88 -3.04
N ILE A 581 -14.68 30.62 -3.51
CA ILE A 581 -14.53 29.42 -2.69
C ILE A 581 -13.13 28.85 -2.90
N VAL A 582 -12.42 28.59 -1.78
CA VAL A 582 -11.07 27.99 -1.83
C VAL A 582 -11.13 26.64 -1.13
N THR A 583 -10.68 25.56 -1.79
CA THR A 583 -10.72 24.21 -1.22
C THR A 583 -9.64 23.31 -1.79
N VAL A 584 -9.16 22.33 -1.00
CA VAL A 584 -8.08 21.40 -1.36
C VAL A 584 -8.51 19.91 -1.30
N GLY A 585 -9.81 19.66 -1.15
CA GLY A 585 -10.33 18.30 -1.06
C GLY A 585 -10.26 17.67 0.34
N GLY A 586 -10.30 16.34 0.40
CA GLY A 586 -10.50 15.58 1.65
C GLY A 586 -9.27 14.92 2.26
N SER A 587 -8.15 14.85 1.57
CA SER A 587 -6.98 14.04 1.93
C SER A 587 -6.05 14.66 3.00
N GLY A 588 -6.26 15.92 3.39
CA GLY A 588 -5.35 16.65 4.29
C GLY A 588 -4.11 17.25 3.59
N VAL A 589 -3.88 16.89 2.33
CA VAL A 589 -2.81 17.45 1.50
C VAL A 589 -3.28 18.78 0.89
N GLY A 590 -2.56 19.87 1.12
CA GLY A 590 -2.91 21.17 0.51
C GLY A 590 -2.99 22.35 1.48
N ALA A 591 -2.66 22.16 2.75
CA ALA A 591 -2.60 23.25 3.72
C ALA A 591 -1.72 24.43 3.26
N SER A 592 -0.63 24.13 2.53
CA SER A 592 0.27 25.14 1.96
C SER A 592 -0.40 25.99 0.89
N LEU A 593 -1.25 25.40 0.05
CA LEU A 593 -2.04 26.15 -0.92
C LEU A 593 -3.03 27.07 -0.22
N LEU A 594 -3.76 26.55 0.79
CA LEU A 594 -4.68 27.38 1.57
C LEU A 594 -3.98 28.59 2.19
N ARG A 595 -2.84 28.38 2.85
CA ARG A 595 -2.03 29.45 3.45
C ARG A 595 -1.60 30.48 2.41
N ARG A 596 -1.18 30.06 1.21
CA ARG A 596 -0.73 30.95 0.13
C ARG A 596 -1.88 31.75 -0.45
N VAL A 597 -3.05 31.15 -0.64
CA VAL A 597 -4.26 31.86 -1.12
C VAL A 597 -4.78 32.82 -0.05
N ILE A 598 -4.73 32.45 1.23
CA ILE A 598 -5.07 33.35 2.35
C ILE A 598 -4.12 34.57 2.36
N ALA A 599 -2.83 34.35 2.13
CA ALA A 599 -1.86 35.48 2.03
C ALA A 599 -2.11 36.40 0.83
N ALA A 600 -2.75 35.92 -0.24
CA ALA A 600 -3.16 36.70 -1.39
C ALA A 600 -4.44 37.55 -1.14
N PHE A 601 -5.23 37.18 -0.11
CA PHE A 601 -6.55 37.80 0.12
C PHE A 601 -6.52 39.33 0.28
N PRO A 602 -5.62 39.99 1.05
CA PRO A 602 -5.63 41.43 1.19
C PRO A 602 -5.53 42.14 -0.16
N GLN A 603 -4.60 41.72 -1.01
CA GLN A 603 -4.41 42.32 -2.35
C GLN A 603 -5.56 41.96 -3.31
N ALA A 604 -6.13 40.76 -3.21
CA ALA A 604 -7.31 40.39 -3.97
C ALA A 604 -8.51 41.27 -3.59
N LYS A 605 -8.69 41.54 -2.29
CA LYS A 605 -9.75 42.39 -1.76
C LYS A 605 -9.61 43.86 -2.19
N GLU A 606 -8.38 44.37 -2.30
CA GLU A 606 -8.11 45.71 -2.85
C GLU A 606 -8.53 45.82 -4.33
N ARG A 607 -8.27 44.75 -5.13
CA ARG A 607 -8.63 44.71 -6.55
C ARG A 607 -10.10 44.43 -6.79
N VAL A 608 -10.74 43.72 -5.90
CA VAL A 608 -12.15 43.29 -5.95
C VAL A 608 -12.82 43.69 -4.60
N PRO A 609 -13.27 44.94 -4.47
CA PRO A 609 -13.78 45.43 -3.18
C PRO A 609 -15.02 44.68 -2.63
N ASP A 610 -15.81 44.07 -3.49
CA ASP A 610 -16.98 43.25 -3.19
C ASP A 610 -16.64 41.74 -2.99
N LEU A 611 -15.35 41.34 -2.97
CA LEU A 611 -14.89 39.97 -2.75
C LEU A 611 -15.30 39.46 -1.37
N ARG A 612 -15.99 38.34 -1.32
CA ARG A 612 -16.16 37.46 -0.15
C ARG A 612 -15.41 36.16 -0.42
N MET A 613 -14.37 35.86 0.37
CA MET A 613 -13.59 34.66 0.23
C MET A 613 -13.90 33.71 1.38
N ILE A 614 -14.24 32.46 1.02
CA ILE A 614 -14.54 31.38 1.96
C ILE A 614 -13.54 30.26 1.71
N VAL A 615 -12.71 29.96 2.71
CA VAL A 615 -11.72 28.91 2.70
C VAL A 615 -12.28 27.68 3.39
N VAL A 616 -12.48 26.60 2.67
CA VAL A 616 -12.96 25.32 3.17
C VAL A 616 -11.74 24.43 3.41
N ALA A 617 -11.39 24.25 4.69
CA ALA A 617 -10.19 23.52 5.10
C ALA A 617 -10.28 22.00 4.80
N GLY A 618 -11.51 21.46 4.75
CA GLY A 618 -11.75 20.02 4.60
C GLY A 618 -11.69 19.26 5.93
N PRO A 619 -11.94 17.96 5.93
CA PRO A 619 -12.15 17.20 7.17
C PRO A 619 -10.87 16.92 7.98
N ARG A 620 -9.69 17.12 7.39
CA ARG A 620 -8.39 16.70 7.97
C ARG A 620 -7.44 17.87 8.26
N ILE A 621 -7.77 19.10 7.86
CA ILE A 621 -6.97 20.30 8.17
C ILE A 621 -7.71 21.07 9.27
N ASP A 622 -7.04 21.34 10.40
CA ASP A 622 -7.60 22.17 11.46
C ASP A 622 -7.71 23.63 10.99
N PRO A 623 -8.92 24.20 10.92
CA PRO A 623 -9.10 25.61 10.54
C PRO A 623 -8.31 26.59 11.42
N ALA A 624 -8.10 26.25 12.69
CA ALA A 624 -7.34 27.09 13.62
C ALA A 624 -5.83 27.15 13.29
N SER A 625 -5.33 26.19 12.49
CA SER A 625 -3.94 26.19 12.01
C SER A 625 -3.69 27.12 10.81
N LEU A 626 -4.76 27.69 10.24
CA LEU A 626 -4.69 28.59 9.09
C LEU A 626 -4.69 30.07 9.53
N PRO A 627 -3.98 30.95 8.79
CA PRO A 627 -4.01 32.38 9.08
C PRO A 627 -5.41 32.95 8.93
N SER A 628 -5.75 34.00 9.70
CA SER A 628 -7.01 34.73 9.62
C SER A 628 -6.79 36.15 9.18
N HIS A 629 -7.75 36.70 8.42
CA HIS A 629 -7.82 38.11 8.05
C HIS A 629 -9.24 38.65 8.25
N ALA A 630 -9.38 39.93 8.54
CA ALA A 630 -10.69 40.56 8.62
C ALA A 630 -11.42 40.47 7.26
N GLY A 631 -12.61 39.89 7.23
CA GLY A 631 -13.41 39.69 6.01
C GLY A 631 -13.10 38.41 5.23
N LEU A 632 -12.22 37.55 5.74
CA LEU A 632 -12.01 36.19 5.26
C LEU A 632 -12.77 35.22 6.18
N GLU A 633 -13.44 34.25 5.59
CA GLU A 633 -14.08 33.15 6.33
C GLU A 633 -13.25 31.88 6.17
N VAL A 634 -12.87 31.24 7.28
CA VAL A 634 -12.27 29.91 7.29
C VAL A 634 -13.23 28.97 7.96
N VAL A 635 -13.67 27.94 7.21
CA VAL A 635 -14.64 26.95 7.68
C VAL A 635 -14.04 25.54 7.61
N PRO A 636 -14.50 24.63 8.48
CA PRO A 636 -14.08 23.23 8.39
C PRO A 636 -14.69 22.55 7.16
N TYR A 637 -14.94 21.27 7.23
CA TYR A 637 -15.67 20.53 6.20
C TYR A 637 -17.08 21.09 5.98
N VAL A 638 -17.47 21.23 4.70
CA VAL A 638 -18.81 21.64 4.28
C VAL A 638 -19.45 20.48 3.53
N HIS A 639 -20.53 19.94 4.09
CA HIS A 639 -21.33 18.92 3.40
C HIS A 639 -22.05 19.53 2.19
N ASN A 640 -22.14 18.78 1.08
CA ASN A 640 -22.71 19.27 -0.18
C ASN A 640 -22.03 20.55 -0.72
N LEU A 641 -20.70 20.60 -0.62
CA LEU A 641 -19.89 21.72 -1.10
C LEU A 641 -20.20 22.08 -2.56
N TYR A 642 -20.63 21.12 -3.38
CA TYR A 642 -21.03 21.34 -4.78
C TYR A 642 -22.12 22.43 -4.95
N ARG A 643 -23.01 22.62 -3.97
CA ARG A 643 -24.02 23.70 -3.99
C ARG A 643 -23.35 25.08 -3.87
N HIS A 644 -22.37 25.20 -2.99
CA HIS A 644 -21.58 26.41 -2.82
C HIS A 644 -20.72 26.69 -4.05
N LEU A 645 -20.13 25.65 -4.66
CA LEU A 645 -19.39 25.77 -5.92
C LEU A 645 -20.30 26.20 -7.07
N ALA A 646 -21.54 25.70 -7.15
CA ALA A 646 -22.53 26.15 -8.14
C ALA A 646 -22.88 27.63 -8.02
N ALA A 647 -22.94 28.14 -6.78
CA ALA A 647 -23.31 29.51 -6.47
C ALA A 647 -22.16 30.52 -6.54
N CYS A 648 -20.89 30.08 -6.52
CA CYS A 648 -19.72 30.94 -6.46
C CYS A 648 -19.46 31.68 -7.78
N ASP A 649 -18.65 32.74 -7.71
CA ASP A 649 -18.17 33.51 -8.85
C ASP A 649 -16.78 33.10 -9.28
N LEU A 650 -16.03 32.41 -8.42
CA LEU A 650 -14.74 31.79 -8.68
C LEU A 650 -14.48 30.68 -7.67
N ALA A 651 -13.84 29.61 -8.10
CA ALA A 651 -13.22 28.65 -7.19
C ALA A 651 -11.69 28.64 -7.32
N VAL A 652 -10.99 28.36 -6.21
CA VAL A 652 -9.55 28.07 -6.18
C VAL A 652 -9.38 26.69 -5.59
N VAL A 653 -8.84 25.75 -6.41
CA VAL A 653 -8.80 24.33 -6.04
C VAL A 653 -7.41 23.73 -6.27
N GLN A 654 -7.13 22.58 -5.63
CA GLN A 654 -5.87 21.87 -5.81
C GLN A 654 -5.76 21.13 -7.16
N GLY A 655 -6.88 20.88 -7.84
CA GLY A 655 -6.89 20.18 -9.12
C GLY A 655 -7.15 18.69 -9.00
N GLY A 656 -7.83 18.24 -7.96
CA GLY A 656 -8.43 16.89 -7.91
C GLY A 656 -9.58 16.78 -8.92
N LEU A 657 -9.77 15.58 -9.48
CA LEU A 657 -10.68 15.36 -10.60
C LEU A 657 -12.12 15.78 -10.28
N THR A 658 -12.68 15.28 -9.17
CA THR A 658 -14.10 15.47 -8.84
C THR A 658 -14.47 16.93 -8.75
N THR A 659 -13.78 17.72 -7.92
CA THR A 659 -14.10 19.15 -7.76
C THR A 659 -13.91 19.93 -9.06
N SER A 660 -12.87 19.61 -9.84
CA SER A 660 -12.61 20.26 -11.13
C SER A 660 -13.72 19.96 -12.15
N MET A 661 -14.18 18.72 -12.22
CA MET A 661 -15.26 18.34 -13.14
C MET A 661 -16.64 18.83 -12.69
N GLU A 662 -16.90 18.93 -11.37
CA GLU A 662 -18.10 19.58 -10.85
C GLU A 662 -18.18 21.05 -11.25
N LEU A 663 -17.07 21.78 -11.12
CA LEU A 663 -16.97 23.19 -11.57
C LEU A 663 -17.13 23.30 -13.10
N THR A 664 -16.58 22.36 -13.85
CA THR A 664 -16.72 22.28 -15.31
C THR A 664 -18.19 22.07 -15.72
N ALA A 665 -18.87 21.09 -15.09
CA ALA A 665 -20.28 20.79 -15.36
C ALA A 665 -21.21 21.97 -15.02
N GLN A 666 -20.88 22.73 -13.99
CA GLN A 666 -21.65 23.90 -13.55
C GLN A 666 -21.23 25.19 -14.27
N LYS A 667 -20.26 25.14 -15.17
CA LYS A 667 -19.70 26.28 -15.91
C LYS A 667 -19.28 27.42 -14.97
N ARG A 668 -18.51 27.07 -13.91
CA ARG A 668 -17.93 28.05 -12.99
C ARG A 668 -16.46 28.29 -13.30
N PRO A 669 -16.00 29.56 -13.34
CA PRO A 669 -14.56 29.81 -13.49
C PRO A 669 -13.79 29.29 -12.27
N PHE A 670 -12.60 28.73 -12.50
CA PHE A 670 -11.74 28.27 -11.43
C PHE A 670 -10.26 28.31 -11.77
N LEU A 671 -9.45 28.54 -10.72
CA LEU A 671 -8.01 28.36 -10.72
C LEU A 671 -7.69 27.00 -10.11
N TYR A 672 -6.79 26.24 -10.72
CA TYR A 672 -6.34 24.97 -10.14
C TYR A 672 -4.82 24.87 -10.06
N PHE A 673 -4.35 24.29 -8.95
CA PHE A 673 -2.95 24.19 -8.58
C PHE A 673 -2.59 22.70 -8.39
N PRO A 674 -2.17 21.98 -9.44
CA PRO A 674 -1.80 20.58 -9.30
C PRO A 674 -0.57 20.44 -8.39
N LEU A 675 -0.55 19.37 -7.59
CA LEU A 675 0.62 18.99 -6.79
C LEU A 675 1.79 18.64 -7.71
N ARG A 676 3.02 18.99 -7.33
CA ARG A 676 4.21 18.83 -8.18
C ARG A 676 4.33 17.44 -8.76
N HIS A 677 4.60 16.42 -8.01
CA HIS A 677 4.87 15.09 -8.53
C HIS A 677 3.63 14.16 -8.52
N HIS A 678 2.45 14.73 -8.72
CA HIS A 678 1.19 13.98 -8.80
C HIS A 678 0.86 13.64 -10.25
N PHE A 679 1.15 12.40 -10.68
CA PHE A 679 0.96 12.00 -12.09
C PHE A 679 -0.50 12.15 -12.54
N GLU A 680 -1.48 11.76 -11.72
CA GLU A 680 -2.90 11.86 -12.05
C GLU A 680 -3.29 13.31 -12.35
N GLN A 681 -2.95 14.28 -11.48
CA GLN A 681 -3.29 15.70 -11.66
C GLN A 681 -2.54 16.33 -12.84
N ASN A 682 -1.28 15.96 -13.05
CA ASN A 682 -0.44 16.58 -14.09
C ASN A 682 -0.63 15.98 -15.49
N PHE A 683 -1.14 14.76 -15.60
CA PHE A 683 -1.41 14.10 -16.87
C PHE A 683 -2.91 13.88 -17.08
N HIS A 684 -3.58 13.06 -16.30
CA HIS A 684 -4.97 12.63 -16.53
C HIS A 684 -5.97 13.78 -16.32
N VAL A 685 -5.96 14.44 -15.17
CA VAL A 685 -6.88 15.56 -14.88
C VAL A 685 -6.59 16.74 -15.81
N ARG A 686 -5.32 17.09 -16.00
CA ARG A 686 -4.93 18.16 -16.92
C ARG A 686 -5.44 17.91 -18.32
N HIS A 687 -5.22 16.72 -18.90
CA HIS A 687 -5.70 16.35 -20.22
C HIS A 687 -7.22 16.52 -20.34
N ARG A 688 -7.95 16.04 -19.31
CA ARG A 688 -9.41 16.14 -19.26
C ARG A 688 -9.86 17.61 -19.23
N LEU A 689 -9.27 18.44 -18.38
CA LEU A 689 -9.62 19.87 -18.30
C LEU A 689 -9.27 20.63 -19.61
N GLU A 690 -8.15 20.32 -20.24
CA GLU A 690 -7.78 20.87 -21.56
C GLU A 690 -8.82 20.48 -22.63
N ARG A 691 -9.31 19.24 -22.64
CA ARG A 691 -10.38 18.78 -23.54
C ARG A 691 -11.68 19.57 -23.34
N TYR A 692 -12.08 19.83 -22.10
CA TYR A 692 -13.28 20.61 -21.80
C TYR A 692 -13.07 22.11 -21.92
N GLY A 693 -11.85 22.60 -22.11
CA GLY A 693 -11.49 24.02 -22.11
C GLY A 693 -11.73 24.67 -20.75
N ALA A 694 -11.58 23.90 -19.65
CA ALA A 694 -12.02 24.26 -18.32
C ALA A 694 -10.86 24.62 -17.38
N GLY A 695 -11.11 25.62 -16.54
CA GLY A 695 -10.19 26.07 -15.51
C GLY A 695 -8.95 26.78 -16.05
N ARG A 696 -8.29 27.52 -15.15
CA ARG A 696 -6.97 28.11 -15.42
C ARG A 696 -5.94 27.42 -14.54
N ARG A 697 -4.99 26.73 -15.17
CA ARG A 697 -3.85 26.12 -14.46
C ARG A 697 -2.93 27.20 -13.90
N MET A 698 -2.54 27.03 -12.66
CA MET A 698 -1.51 27.80 -11.97
C MET A 698 -0.43 26.85 -11.48
N ASP A 699 0.82 27.27 -11.58
CA ASP A 699 1.93 26.55 -10.97
C ASP A 699 2.18 27.11 -9.58
N PHE A 700 2.23 26.24 -8.57
CA PHE A 700 2.37 26.68 -7.18
C PHE A 700 3.69 27.43 -6.94
N ASP A 701 4.80 26.97 -7.51
CA ASP A 701 6.12 27.56 -7.28
C ASP A 701 6.25 28.93 -7.95
N ASP A 702 5.60 29.09 -9.10
CA ASP A 702 5.62 30.33 -9.89
C ASP A 702 4.50 31.31 -9.52
N SER A 703 3.68 30.97 -8.51
CA SER A 703 2.50 31.77 -8.12
C SER A 703 2.63 32.33 -6.70
N PRO A 704 3.39 33.40 -6.49
CA PRO A 704 3.37 34.11 -5.22
C PRO A 704 2.00 34.75 -4.96
N PRO A 705 1.69 35.17 -3.71
CA PRO A 705 0.40 35.73 -3.35
C PRO A 705 -0.08 36.87 -4.26
N GLU A 706 0.83 37.71 -4.77
CA GLU A 706 0.52 38.84 -5.66
C GLU A 706 -0.07 38.36 -6.99
N LEU A 707 0.51 37.32 -7.59
CA LEU A 707 0.03 36.72 -8.84
C LEU A 707 -1.29 35.98 -8.65
N ILE A 708 -1.48 35.32 -7.49
CA ILE A 708 -2.77 34.70 -7.15
C ILE A 708 -3.85 35.77 -7.00
N ALA A 709 -3.58 36.88 -6.32
CA ALA A 709 -4.50 37.98 -6.18
C ALA A 709 -4.89 38.60 -7.52
N GLU A 710 -3.93 38.74 -8.45
CA GLU A 710 -4.17 39.18 -9.80
C GLU A 710 -5.04 38.20 -10.57
N ALA A 711 -4.73 36.90 -10.53
CA ALA A 711 -5.49 35.85 -11.20
C ALA A 711 -6.94 35.78 -10.66
N ILE A 712 -7.15 35.93 -9.38
CA ILE A 712 -8.50 36.03 -8.77
C ILE A 712 -9.26 37.21 -9.36
N ALA A 713 -8.65 38.41 -9.44
CA ALA A 713 -9.29 39.60 -9.98
C ALA A 713 -9.62 39.47 -11.47
N GLN A 714 -8.81 38.74 -12.24
CA GLN A 714 -9.03 38.51 -13.66
C GLN A 714 -10.15 37.49 -13.95
N GLU A 715 -10.28 36.46 -13.11
CA GLU A 715 -11.18 35.33 -13.39
C GLU A 715 -12.52 35.40 -12.65
N ILE A 716 -12.61 36.18 -11.57
CA ILE A 716 -13.84 36.20 -10.74
C ILE A 716 -15.00 36.83 -11.49
N GLY A 717 -16.10 36.09 -11.62
CA GLY A 717 -17.30 36.50 -12.34
C GLY A 717 -17.17 36.50 -13.87
N ARG A 718 -16.10 35.89 -14.41
CA ARG A 718 -15.91 35.70 -15.83
C ARG A 718 -16.93 34.72 -16.40
N ASP A 719 -17.55 35.02 -17.50
CA ASP A 719 -18.33 34.07 -18.28
C ASP A 719 -17.41 33.07 -18.96
N VAL A 720 -17.67 31.78 -18.72
CA VAL A 720 -16.87 30.66 -19.28
C VAL A 720 -17.71 29.85 -20.28
N ASN A 721 -17.06 29.34 -21.31
CA ASN A 721 -17.68 28.51 -22.33
C ASN A 721 -17.02 27.14 -22.36
N TYR A 722 -17.17 26.40 -21.26
CA TYR A 722 -16.71 25.02 -21.17
C TYR A 722 -17.61 24.10 -22.01
N ARG A 723 -17.04 22.99 -22.51
CA ARG A 723 -17.85 21.94 -23.15
C ARG A 723 -18.80 21.33 -22.10
N ASP A 724 -19.95 20.86 -22.57
CA ASP A 724 -20.92 20.21 -21.70
C ASP A 724 -20.34 18.88 -21.17
N VAL A 725 -20.60 18.60 -19.91
CA VAL A 725 -20.24 17.36 -19.24
C VAL A 725 -21.48 16.47 -19.18
N GLU A 726 -21.37 15.26 -19.71
CA GLU A 726 -22.39 14.24 -19.54
C GLU A 726 -22.42 13.80 -18.06
N ALA A 727 -23.53 14.02 -17.37
CA ALA A 727 -23.66 13.85 -15.93
C ALA A 727 -24.61 12.70 -15.51
N ASP A 728 -24.93 11.80 -16.44
CA ASP A 728 -25.82 10.64 -16.21
C ASP A 728 -25.04 9.34 -15.91
N GLY A 729 -23.75 9.43 -15.68
CA GLY A 729 -22.85 8.31 -15.46
C GLY A 729 -23.27 7.42 -14.29
N ALA A 730 -23.84 7.99 -13.21
CA ALA A 730 -24.33 7.21 -12.08
C ALA A 730 -25.46 6.24 -12.50
N ALA A 731 -26.42 6.73 -13.30
CA ALA A 731 -27.51 5.90 -13.79
C ALA A 731 -27.00 4.85 -14.81
N HIS A 732 -26.00 5.18 -15.61
CA HIS A 732 -25.36 4.25 -16.54
C HIS A 732 -24.63 3.13 -15.78
N ALA A 733 -23.75 3.49 -14.85
CA ALA A 733 -23.04 2.52 -14.00
C ALA A 733 -24.02 1.60 -13.27
N ALA A 734 -25.05 2.18 -12.63
CA ALA A 734 -26.05 1.41 -11.90
C ALA A 734 -26.80 0.40 -12.78
N ARG A 735 -27.17 0.77 -14.03
CA ARG A 735 -27.81 -0.19 -14.96
C ARG A 735 -26.92 -1.37 -15.29
N ARG A 736 -25.62 -1.11 -15.55
CA ARG A 736 -24.67 -2.19 -15.86
C ARG A 736 -24.41 -3.09 -14.66
N ILE A 737 -24.25 -2.49 -13.47
CA ILE A 737 -24.05 -3.24 -12.23
C ILE A 737 -25.28 -4.07 -11.87
N ALA A 738 -26.48 -3.54 -12.08
CA ALA A 738 -27.74 -4.23 -11.80
C ALA A 738 -27.92 -5.53 -12.61
N GLU A 739 -27.28 -5.66 -13.76
CA GLU A 739 -27.31 -6.89 -14.58
C GLU A 739 -26.56 -8.07 -13.93
N LEU A 740 -25.76 -7.80 -12.90
CA LEU A 740 -25.00 -8.82 -12.16
C LEU A 740 -25.72 -9.31 -10.88
N LEU A 741 -26.79 -8.65 -10.46
CA LEU A 741 -27.63 -9.02 -9.32
C LEU A 741 -28.75 -9.97 -9.75
#